data_7486850dca00eac1d6389d8e942d5f87
#
_entry.id   7486850dca00eac1d6389d8e942d5f87
#
_cell.length_a   1.000
_cell.length_b   1.000
_cell.length_c   1.000
_cell.angle_alpha   90.00
_cell.angle_beta   90.00
_cell.angle_gamma   90.00
#
_symmetry.space_group_name_H-M   'P 1'
#
loop_
_entity.id
_entity.type
_entity.pdbx_description
1 polymer ?
#
loop_
_entity_poly.entity_id
_entity_poly.type
_entity_poly.pdbx_seq_one_letter_code
_entity_poly.pdbx_strand_id
1 'polypeptide(L)'
;MEGGLLEDESDKVPPHGLGRGRLRIYLGWAPGVGKTRRALLDLRALTAQGVDAVIGWLEEKPRPDLAKIAHGIERIPPRMALRGGISVADLDWDALKSRHPATVLIDELAREPERPGRRPRWQEVDGLLDQGISVMTTLNGLHISELSLPASQILGQPVRITVPSDFVRRADELIFVDLPPAELATRIRSGQIFPGGDAARDSKAFTTANLVRLRELTLQFLAKVLDADLIRQGGEKGLFERITVLVSANPETFRTLLEAGSSLARRLGGELLVLHIEKIPFWGRRFSKAPALPEGLGAAVREAGGKLSVLRTRQVAWTLWRFIERTQTTRLVLGHAGGATPWRRSLVRAVLRYFRRIDVEITLIPTLHPLPPEVVSRDTDPLPDQPRLPAAGRGHFTLFLGAAAGIGKTYRMLQEARERQKEGWNVAIGYLETHGRNETEAMARGIPLLPRRRVSYRGLLLEEMDLEAILASGVDLVLVDELAHTNPASPGEFRHRQRYQDVQEILDAGFDVYSTLNVQHIETLNDLVALQTGIRVRETVPDSIVGRADDLVLVDLTPEELRKRLLEGKIYPAAKISDSLENFFTVKNLTALREFALTSAREAGGFRIQPGGFLLVGVSRRPADQALVRRGARLAERLRLRLRVLFVRNPGADGSDPPWIGETCRRLGADLNVDEGPSWEEAFVRHCHELRPSLVLLGQSAWRPGMISTAEKMARLLTAFPLLITPLDIPEHRQKTG
;
A
#
# COMPACT_ATOMS: atom_id res chain seq x y z
N MET A 1 -43.67 14.10 2.77
CA MET A 1 -43.48 14.04 4.22
C MET A 1 -42.19 13.27 4.43
N GLU A 2 -41.23 14.03 4.85
CA GLU A 2 -39.82 13.72 5.01
C GLU A 2 -39.62 12.81 6.20
N GLY A 3 -39.03 11.64 5.98
CA GLY A 3 -38.51 10.80 7.02
C GLY A 3 -37.09 11.21 7.32
N GLY A 4 -36.88 11.89 8.46
CA GLY A 4 -35.59 12.39 8.89
C GLY A 4 -34.54 11.29 8.93
N LEU A 5 -33.50 11.48 8.14
CA LEU A 5 -32.21 10.87 8.28
C LEU A 5 -31.58 11.52 9.52
N LEU A 6 -31.29 10.74 10.54
CA LEU A 6 -30.34 11.14 11.57
C LEU A 6 -29.01 11.38 10.85
N GLU A 7 -28.72 12.63 10.57
CA GLU A 7 -27.38 13.05 10.19
C GLU A 7 -26.49 12.82 11.43
N ASP A 8 -25.57 11.90 11.27
CA ASP A 8 -24.47 11.73 12.22
C ASP A 8 -23.60 12.98 12.12
N GLU A 9 -23.70 13.87 13.11
CA GLU A 9 -22.95 15.13 13.18
C GLU A 9 -21.43 14.94 13.33
N SER A 10 -20.92 13.71 13.29
CA SER A 10 -19.51 13.41 13.51
C SER A 10 -18.60 13.70 12.31
N ASP A 11 -19.12 14.03 11.12
CA ASP A 11 -18.30 14.21 9.89
C ASP A 11 -18.00 15.67 9.52
N LYS A 12 -18.38 16.64 10.34
CA LYS A 12 -17.95 18.03 10.13
C LYS A 12 -16.63 18.28 10.87
N VAL A 13 -15.50 17.96 10.23
CA VAL A 13 -14.21 18.55 10.60
C VAL A 13 -14.32 20.06 10.29
N PRO A 14 -14.24 20.95 11.29
CA PRO A 14 -14.28 22.37 11.02
C PRO A 14 -13.07 22.77 10.17
N PRO A 15 -13.21 23.72 9.22
CA PRO A 15 -12.08 24.22 8.46
C PRO A 15 -11.06 24.81 9.45
N HIS A 16 -9.79 24.47 9.27
CA HIS A 16 -8.70 25.00 10.08
C HIS A 16 -8.76 26.54 10.10
N GLY A 17 -9.07 27.10 11.27
CA GLY A 17 -9.11 28.56 11.47
C GLY A 17 -7.73 29.18 11.23
N LEU A 18 -7.70 30.35 10.61
CA LEU A 18 -6.52 31.20 10.49
C LEU A 18 -5.94 31.43 11.91
N GLY A 19 -4.78 30.80 12.21
CA GLY A 19 -4.10 30.95 13.49
C GLY A 19 -3.78 29.66 14.27
N ARG A 20 -4.30 28.50 13.90
CA ARG A 20 -3.97 27.23 14.58
C ARG A 20 -2.58 26.75 14.18
N GLY A 21 -1.79 26.24 15.15
CA GLY A 21 -0.50 25.60 14.90
C GLY A 21 -0.65 24.29 14.08
N ARG A 22 0.42 23.89 13.40
CA ARG A 22 0.45 22.68 12.56
C ARG A 22 0.89 21.46 13.36
N LEU A 23 0.25 20.31 13.13
CA LEU A 23 0.59 19.03 13.74
C LEU A 23 1.33 18.13 12.74
N ARG A 24 2.59 17.82 13.07
CA ARG A 24 3.39 16.83 12.32
C ARG A 24 3.65 15.59 13.16
N ILE A 25 3.20 14.43 12.71
CA ILE A 25 3.37 13.15 13.41
C ILE A 25 4.35 12.26 12.64
N TYR A 26 5.43 11.82 13.30
CA TYR A 26 6.33 10.77 12.83
C TYR A 26 5.79 9.43 13.30
N LEU A 27 5.13 8.73 12.41
CA LEU A 27 4.50 7.44 12.67
C LEU A 27 5.48 6.30 12.40
N GLY A 28 5.68 5.42 13.35
CA GLY A 28 6.41 4.17 13.15
C GLY A 28 5.56 2.99 13.61
N TRP A 29 5.80 1.83 13.05
CA TRP A 29 5.04 0.63 13.35
C TRP A 29 5.47 -0.08 14.65
N ALA A 30 6.67 0.24 15.16
CA ALA A 30 7.17 -0.27 16.44
C ALA A 30 8.17 0.71 17.10
N PRO A 31 8.55 0.51 18.38
CA PRO A 31 9.69 1.18 18.99
C PRO A 31 11.00 0.85 18.25
N GLY A 32 11.92 1.80 18.14
CA GLY A 32 13.25 1.59 17.56
C GLY A 32 13.40 1.75 16.06
N VAL A 33 12.32 2.02 15.30
CA VAL A 33 12.37 2.24 13.83
C VAL A 33 13.04 3.56 13.42
N GLY A 34 13.37 4.46 14.38
CA GLY A 34 14.10 5.70 14.10
C GLY A 34 13.28 6.99 14.08
N LYS A 35 12.04 6.99 14.55
CA LYS A 35 11.13 8.17 14.60
C LYS A 35 11.75 9.41 15.23
N THR A 36 12.26 9.27 16.45
CA THR A 36 12.86 10.37 17.23
C THR A 36 14.08 10.96 16.51
N ARG A 37 14.92 10.09 15.90
CA ARG A 37 16.06 10.53 15.10
C ARG A 37 15.61 11.36 13.91
N ARG A 38 14.59 10.92 13.19
CA ARG A 38 14.04 11.63 12.04
C ARG A 38 13.44 12.99 12.47
N ALA A 39 12.64 13.01 13.53
CA ALA A 39 12.05 14.23 14.05
C ALA A 39 13.10 15.27 14.48
N LEU A 40 14.18 14.84 15.15
CA LEU A 40 15.29 15.70 15.54
C LEU A 40 16.07 16.26 14.34
N LEU A 41 16.29 15.47 13.30
CA LEU A 41 16.95 15.95 12.09
C LEU A 41 16.11 17.02 11.38
N ASP A 42 14.80 16.82 11.29
CA ASP A 42 13.89 17.78 10.67
C ASP A 42 13.78 19.05 11.54
N LEU A 43 13.73 18.93 12.88
CA LEU A 43 13.76 20.08 13.81
C LEU A 43 15.05 20.88 13.64
N ARG A 44 16.21 20.22 13.57
CA ARG A 44 17.50 20.87 13.35
C ARG A 44 17.55 21.61 12.01
N ALA A 45 16.96 21.05 10.97
CA ALA A 45 16.84 21.71 9.68
C ALA A 45 15.99 22.99 9.76
N LEU A 46 14.88 22.97 10.51
CA LEU A 46 14.05 24.16 10.77
C LEU A 46 14.82 25.23 11.54
N THR A 47 15.54 24.87 12.59
CA THR A 47 16.38 25.79 13.36
C THR A 47 17.47 26.43 12.49
N ALA A 48 18.11 25.63 11.61
CA ALA A 48 19.10 26.14 10.68
C ALA A 48 18.52 27.12 9.63
N GLN A 49 17.21 27.03 9.36
CA GLN A 49 16.47 27.98 8.52
C GLN A 49 15.99 29.23 9.29
N GLY A 50 16.35 29.38 10.56
CA GLY A 50 15.96 30.50 11.39
C GLY A 50 14.55 30.39 12.01
N VAL A 51 13.89 29.23 11.93
CA VAL A 51 12.61 29.00 12.60
C VAL A 51 12.84 28.89 14.11
N ASP A 52 12.03 29.62 14.90
CA ASP A 52 12.01 29.49 16.36
C ASP A 52 11.48 28.12 16.77
N ALA A 53 12.39 27.16 16.90
CA ALA A 53 12.07 25.74 17.13
C ALA A 53 12.81 25.20 18.33
N VAL A 54 12.09 24.57 19.26
CA VAL A 54 12.63 24.09 20.53
C VAL A 54 12.32 22.60 20.76
N ILE A 55 13.11 21.96 21.61
CA ILE A 55 12.80 20.63 22.15
C ILE A 55 12.00 20.82 23.44
N GLY A 56 10.70 20.49 23.42
CA GLY A 56 9.86 20.45 24.61
C GLY A 56 10.11 19.20 25.44
N TRP A 57 10.06 18.04 24.77
CA TRP A 57 10.30 16.75 25.42
C TRP A 57 11.08 15.80 24.52
N LEU A 58 12.08 15.14 25.11
CA LEU A 58 12.83 14.07 24.50
C LEU A 58 13.04 12.98 25.55
N GLU A 59 12.77 11.71 25.22
CA GLU A 59 12.97 10.61 26.15
C GLU A 59 14.43 10.50 26.58
N GLU A 60 14.68 10.42 27.89
CA GLU A 60 16.02 10.35 28.50
C GLU A 60 16.64 8.94 28.45
N LYS A 61 16.62 8.29 27.29
CA LYS A 61 17.43 7.09 27.09
C LYS A 61 18.84 7.49 26.67
N PRO A 62 19.91 6.85 27.22
CA PRO A 62 21.28 7.14 26.83
C PRO A 62 21.52 6.70 25.39
N ARG A 63 21.29 7.62 24.44
CA ARG A 63 21.54 7.45 23.00
C ARG A 63 22.47 8.57 22.53
N PRO A 64 23.81 8.31 22.50
CA PRO A 64 24.80 9.32 22.15
C PRO A 64 24.60 9.96 20.77
N ASP A 65 24.03 9.20 19.83
CA ASP A 65 23.67 9.68 18.49
C ASP A 65 22.57 10.74 18.52
N LEU A 66 21.51 10.55 19.31
CA LEU A 66 20.43 11.55 19.46
C LEU A 66 20.92 12.80 20.19
N ALA A 67 21.77 12.64 21.21
CA ALA A 67 22.37 13.75 21.93
C ALA A 67 23.20 14.66 21.01
N LYS A 68 23.98 14.07 20.07
CA LYS A 68 24.73 14.82 19.07
C LYS A 68 23.82 15.61 18.11
N ILE A 69 22.67 15.04 17.71
CA ILE A 69 21.72 15.72 16.81
C ILE A 69 21.01 16.84 17.58
N ALA A 70 20.63 16.64 18.83
CA ALA A 70 19.96 17.60 19.67
C ALA A 70 20.85 18.74 20.18
N HIS A 71 22.19 18.58 20.08
CA HIS A 71 23.14 19.59 20.55
C HIS A 71 22.99 20.93 19.80
N GLY A 72 22.89 22.02 20.53
CA GLY A 72 22.72 23.37 20.00
C GLY A 72 21.26 23.78 19.71
N ILE A 73 20.28 22.88 19.94
CA ILE A 73 18.86 23.22 19.89
C ILE A 73 18.38 23.56 21.30
N GLU A 74 17.65 24.67 21.46
CA GLU A 74 17.07 25.07 22.73
C GLU A 74 16.14 23.98 23.27
N ARG A 75 16.22 23.73 24.59
CA ARG A 75 15.37 22.76 25.30
C ARG A 75 14.60 23.41 26.42
N ILE A 76 13.31 23.09 26.51
CA ILE A 76 12.52 23.45 27.69
C ILE A 76 13.00 22.56 28.86
N PRO A 77 13.39 23.16 30.00
CA PRO A 77 13.79 22.38 31.17
C PRO A 77 12.67 21.45 31.63
N PRO A 78 12.97 20.18 31.94
CA PRO A 78 11.95 19.27 32.43
C PRO A 78 11.51 19.66 33.86
N ARG A 79 10.25 19.42 34.17
CA ARG A 79 9.72 19.55 35.53
C ARG A 79 9.82 18.21 36.23
N MET A 80 10.37 18.19 37.44
CA MET A 80 10.44 16.99 38.26
C MET A 80 9.09 16.71 38.93
N ALA A 81 8.55 15.50 38.77
CA ALA A 81 7.31 15.06 39.41
C ALA A 81 7.58 13.81 40.27
N LEU A 82 6.92 13.70 41.42
CA LEU A 82 6.99 12.52 42.29
C LEU A 82 5.93 11.48 41.86
N ARG A 83 6.37 10.29 41.47
CA ARG A 83 5.50 9.16 41.15
C ARG A 83 5.89 7.96 42.05
N GLY A 84 4.98 7.56 42.96
CA GLY A 84 5.28 6.46 43.87
C GLY A 84 6.55 6.62 44.72
N GLY A 85 6.93 7.86 45.05
CA GLY A 85 8.15 8.15 45.78
C GLY A 85 9.41 8.31 44.93
N ILE A 86 9.33 8.11 43.62
CA ILE A 86 10.44 8.30 42.67
C ILE A 86 10.27 9.62 41.95
N SER A 87 11.35 10.41 41.86
CA SER A 87 11.38 11.66 41.09
C SER A 87 11.51 11.34 39.61
N VAL A 88 10.48 11.68 38.79
CA VAL A 88 10.43 11.43 37.36
C VAL A 88 10.37 12.77 36.63
N ALA A 89 11.17 12.91 35.57
CA ALA A 89 11.14 14.09 34.70
C ALA A 89 9.91 14.05 33.78
N ASP A 90 9.23 15.17 33.64
CA ASP A 90 8.11 15.38 32.71
C ASP A 90 8.23 16.74 32.01
N LEU A 91 7.50 16.93 30.88
CA LEU A 91 7.46 18.19 30.17
C LEU A 91 6.85 19.28 31.06
N ASP A 92 7.51 20.41 31.16
CA ASP A 92 6.95 21.61 31.77
C ASP A 92 6.06 22.36 30.76
N TRP A 93 4.77 22.04 30.79
CA TRP A 93 3.77 22.61 29.89
C TRP A 93 3.57 24.10 30.12
N ASP A 94 3.75 24.58 31.34
CA ASP A 94 3.58 25.99 31.69
C ASP A 94 4.77 26.80 31.17
N ALA A 95 5.98 26.32 31.35
CA ALA A 95 7.18 26.91 30.79
C ALA A 95 7.13 26.93 29.24
N LEU A 96 6.66 25.84 28.61
CA LEU A 96 6.50 25.77 27.16
C LEU A 96 5.49 26.80 26.64
N LYS A 97 4.32 26.89 27.27
CA LYS A 97 3.29 27.87 26.89
C LYS A 97 3.78 29.31 27.08
N SER A 98 4.53 29.58 28.16
CA SER A 98 5.12 30.90 28.42
C SER A 98 6.22 31.27 27.43
N ARG A 99 7.04 30.30 26.99
CA ARG A 99 8.09 30.47 25.96
C ARG A 99 7.51 30.76 24.58
N HIS A 100 6.36 30.17 24.28
CA HIS A 100 5.58 30.33 23.05
C HIS A 100 6.43 30.19 21.75
N PRO A 101 7.11 29.06 21.49
CA PRO A 101 7.92 28.90 20.31
C PRO A 101 7.02 28.73 19.06
N ALA A 102 7.55 29.04 17.87
CA ALA A 102 6.84 28.76 16.61
C ALA A 102 6.64 27.26 16.35
N THR A 103 7.61 26.43 16.78
CA THR A 103 7.54 24.97 16.65
C THR A 103 8.16 24.27 17.85
N VAL A 104 7.54 23.23 18.35
CA VAL A 104 8.06 22.40 19.44
C VAL A 104 8.11 20.92 19.08
N LEU A 105 9.18 20.23 19.42
CA LEU A 105 9.28 18.77 19.36
C LEU A 105 8.88 18.18 20.72
N ILE A 106 7.82 17.34 20.70
CA ILE A 106 7.34 16.57 21.87
C ILE A 106 7.37 15.09 21.49
N ASP A 107 8.40 14.36 21.92
CA ASP A 107 8.55 12.94 21.66
C ASP A 107 7.54 12.11 22.45
N GLU A 108 7.13 10.93 21.92
CA GLU A 108 6.20 9.99 22.55
C GLU A 108 4.80 10.56 22.86
N LEU A 109 4.00 10.79 21.82
CA LEU A 109 2.60 11.26 21.96
C LEU A 109 1.74 10.33 22.83
N ALA A 110 1.97 9.02 22.76
CA ALA A 110 1.28 7.99 23.56
C ALA A 110 2.04 7.74 24.87
N ARG A 111 2.06 8.72 25.76
CA ARG A 111 2.65 8.58 27.08
C ARG A 111 1.59 8.86 28.17
N GLU A 112 1.63 8.06 29.24
CA GLU A 112 0.77 8.29 30.39
C GLU A 112 1.13 9.63 31.08
N PRO A 113 0.11 10.38 31.55
CA PRO A 113 0.37 11.54 32.39
C PRO A 113 1.12 11.13 33.65
N GLU A 114 2.16 11.87 34.00
CA GLU A 114 2.95 11.61 35.22
C GLU A 114 2.18 11.86 36.53
N ARG A 115 1.05 12.57 36.45
CA ARG A 115 0.18 12.88 37.60
C ARG A 115 -1.24 12.36 37.36
N PRO A 116 -1.88 11.71 38.35
CA PRO A 116 -3.28 11.36 38.30
C PRO A 116 -4.16 12.62 38.06
N GLY A 117 -5.14 12.51 37.15
CA GLY A 117 -6.06 13.61 36.86
C GLY A 117 -5.58 14.62 35.80
N ARG A 118 -4.37 14.51 35.29
CA ARG A 118 -3.90 15.31 34.15
C ARG A 118 -4.47 14.77 32.83
N ARG A 119 -4.65 15.69 31.87
CA ARG A 119 -5.10 15.31 30.52
C ARG A 119 -4.08 14.40 29.82
N PRO A 120 -4.52 13.47 28.97
CA PRO A 120 -3.61 12.71 28.10
C PRO A 120 -2.75 13.65 27.27
N ARG A 121 -1.50 13.24 26.95
CA ARG A 121 -0.53 14.08 26.23
C ARG A 121 -1.07 14.61 24.90
N TRP A 122 -1.85 13.82 24.15
CA TRP A 122 -2.46 14.27 22.89
C TRP A 122 -3.44 15.44 23.06
N GLN A 123 -4.16 15.53 24.21
CA GLN A 123 -5.04 16.67 24.50
C GLN A 123 -4.25 17.94 24.87
N GLU A 124 -3.13 17.80 25.56
CA GLU A 124 -2.24 18.93 25.85
C GLU A 124 -1.60 19.46 24.55
N VAL A 125 -1.22 18.54 23.65
CA VAL A 125 -0.75 18.90 22.30
C VAL A 125 -1.84 19.61 21.50
N ASP A 126 -3.08 19.13 21.53
CA ASP A 126 -4.22 19.78 20.87
C ASP A 126 -4.39 21.23 21.38
N GLY A 127 -4.25 21.44 22.69
CA GLY A 127 -4.29 22.76 23.29
C GLY A 127 -3.13 23.71 22.91
N LEU A 128 -1.94 23.18 22.58
CA LEU A 128 -0.84 23.98 22.03
C LEU A 128 -1.13 24.42 20.59
N LEU A 129 -1.69 23.50 19.80
CA LEU A 129 -2.10 23.81 18.42
C LEU A 129 -3.15 24.93 18.39
N ASP A 130 -4.12 24.90 19.33
CA ASP A 130 -5.14 25.95 19.45
C ASP A 130 -4.54 27.34 19.85
N GLN A 131 -3.36 27.34 20.49
CA GLN A 131 -2.61 28.55 20.81
C GLN A 131 -1.67 29.01 19.68
N GLY A 132 -1.70 28.35 18.49
CA GLY A 132 -0.86 28.72 17.35
C GLY A 132 0.55 28.12 17.37
N ILE A 133 0.89 27.27 18.35
CA ILE A 133 2.20 26.61 18.45
C ILE A 133 2.17 25.36 17.61
N SER A 134 3.05 25.25 16.61
CA SER A 134 3.19 24.03 15.79
C SER A 134 3.89 22.93 16.57
N VAL A 135 3.41 21.69 16.45
CA VAL A 135 3.94 20.54 17.19
C VAL A 135 4.46 19.46 16.25
N MET A 136 5.70 19.04 16.48
CA MET A 136 6.29 17.85 15.92
C MET A 136 6.28 16.75 16.99
N THR A 137 5.75 15.55 16.69
CA THR A 137 5.66 14.47 17.67
C THR A 137 5.88 13.11 17.05
N THR A 138 6.17 12.12 17.88
CA THR A 138 6.35 10.73 17.44
C THR A 138 5.25 9.83 17.99
N LEU A 139 4.86 8.83 17.20
CA LEU A 139 3.81 7.88 17.58
C LEU A 139 4.16 6.48 17.05
N ASN A 140 3.92 5.43 17.85
CA ASN A 140 3.91 4.05 17.37
C ASN A 140 2.50 3.67 16.93
N GLY A 141 2.36 3.00 15.79
CA GLY A 141 1.08 2.57 15.23
C GLY A 141 0.25 1.74 16.21
N LEU A 142 0.89 0.90 17.04
CA LEU A 142 0.21 0.10 18.06
C LEU A 142 -0.60 0.93 19.08
N HIS A 143 -0.26 2.20 19.28
CA HIS A 143 -0.96 3.11 20.20
C HIS A 143 -2.10 3.90 19.53
N ILE A 144 -2.37 3.71 18.24
CA ILE A 144 -3.56 4.27 17.60
C ILE A 144 -4.79 3.47 18.05
N SER A 145 -5.86 4.13 18.50
CA SER A 145 -7.02 3.47 19.11
C SER A 145 -7.64 2.37 18.24
N GLU A 146 -7.73 2.59 16.91
CA GLU A 146 -8.23 1.61 15.93
C GLU A 146 -7.32 0.36 15.83
N LEU A 147 -6.01 0.51 16.07
CA LEU A 147 -5.02 -0.55 15.92
C LEU A 147 -4.66 -1.25 17.24
N SER A 148 -5.03 -0.68 18.38
CA SER A 148 -4.60 -1.16 19.70
C SER A 148 -5.08 -2.59 20.02
N LEU A 149 -6.30 -2.94 19.65
CA LEU A 149 -6.84 -4.29 19.87
C LEU A 149 -6.16 -5.33 18.97
N PRO A 150 -6.06 -5.15 17.63
CA PRO A 150 -5.26 -6.04 16.78
C PRO A 150 -3.80 -6.14 17.20
N ALA A 151 -3.16 -5.03 17.58
CA ALA A 151 -1.78 -5.02 18.06
C ALA A 151 -1.63 -5.82 19.36
N SER A 152 -2.59 -5.71 20.29
CA SER A 152 -2.61 -6.50 21.53
C SER A 152 -2.70 -8.00 21.25
N GLN A 153 -3.49 -8.41 20.27
CA GLN A 153 -3.59 -9.81 19.85
C GLN A 153 -2.29 -10.33 19.23
N ILE A 154 -1.63 -9.51 18.40
CA ILE A 154 -0.32 -9.86 17.81
C ILE A 154 0.76 -10.01 18.87
N LEU A 155 0.81 -9.08 19.84
CA LEU A 155 1.84 -9.05 20.88
C LEU A 155 1.55 -10.00 22.05
N GLY A 156 0.33 -10.54 22.18
CA GLY A 156 -0.08 -11.34 23.32
C GLY A 156 -0.15 -10.56 24.64
N GLN A 157 -0.16 -9.22 24.59
CA GLN A 157 -0.23 -8.33 25.76
C GLN A 157 -1.06 -7.08 25.45
N PRO A 158 -1.81 -6.53 26.44
CA PRO A 158 -2.70 -5.40 26.19
C PRO A 158 -1.93 -4.10 25.96
N VAL A 159 -2.28 -3.38 24.89
CA VAL A 159 -1.85 -1.98 24.67
C VAL A 159 -2.84 -1.07 25.42
N ARG A 160 -2.39 -0.48 26.52
CA ARG A 160 -3.25 0.29 27.45
C ARG A 160 -3.36 1.75 27.07
N ILE A 161 -2.28 2.34 26.56
CA ILE A 161 -2.22 3.77 26.23
C ILE A 161 -2.53 3.94 24.76
N THR A 162 -3.55 4.74 24.43
CA THR A 162 -3.96 4.98 23.07
C THR A 162 -4.17 6.45 22.76
N VAL A 163 -3.96 6.79 21.48
CA VAL A 163 -4.26 8.09 20.89
C VAL A 163 -5.48 7.89 19.97
N PRO A 164 -6.52 8.74 20.03
CA PRO A 164 -7.67 8.62 19.15
C PRO A 164 -7.28 8.65 17.68
N SER A 165 -7.84 7.73 16.90
CA SER A 165 -7.55 7.63 15.46
C SER A 165 -7.89 8.93 14.72
N ASP A 166 -8.97 9.62 15.14
CA ASP A 166 -9.40 10.88 14.54
C ASP A 166 -8.41 12.02 14.83
N PHE A 167 -7.76 12.02 16.00
CA PHE A 167 -6.67 12.96 16.26
C PHE A 167 -5.50 12.77 15.31
N VAL A 168 -5.12 11.49 15.07
CA VAL A 168 -4.04 11.15 14.13
C VAL A 168 -4.42 11.52 12.70
N ARG A 169 -5.67 11.30 12.29
CA ARG A 169 -6.18 11.67 10.95
C ARG A 169 -6.23 13.18 10.71
N ARG A 170 -6.33 13.99 11.76
CA ARG A 170 -6.32 15.46 11.67
C ARG A 170 -4.92 16.05 11.62
N ALA A 171 -3.87 15.25 11.70
CA ALA A 171 -2.50 15.75 11.55
C ALA A 171 -2.31 16.40 10.17
N ASP A 172 -1.68 17.59 10.15
CA ASP A 172 -1.35 18.27 8.90
C ASP A 172 -0.31 17.50 8.09
N GLU A 173 0.60 16.81 8.80
CA GLU A 173 1.61 15.97 8.17
C GLU A 173 1.76 14.66 8.95
N LEU A 174 1.57 13.54 8.26
CA LEU A 174 1.77 12.20 8.81
C LEU A 174 2.89 11.52 8.03
N ILE A 175 4.09 11.42 8.63
CA ILE A 175 5.30 10.87 8.01
C ILE A 175 5.54 9.46 8.53
N PHE A 176 5.60 8.48 7.64
CA PHE A 176 5.90 7.10 8.01
C PHE A 176 7.42 6.88 8.09
N VAL A 177 7.89 6.37 9.22
CA VAL A 177 9.29 6.01 9.44
C VAL A 177 9.41 4.50 9.43
N ASP A 178 10.04 3.97 8.40
CA ASP A 178 10.14 2.55 8.12
C ASP A 178 11.55 1.98 8.36
N LEU A 179 11.57 0.71 8.76
CA LEU A 179 12.76 -0.09 8.94
C LEU A 179 12.43 -1.55 8.61
N PRO A 180 13.31 -2.35 7.98
CA PRO A 180 13.05 -3.77 7.79
C PRO A 180 12.80 -4.51 9.12
N PRO A 181 11.77 -5.38 9.19
CA PRO A 181 11.47 -6.14 10.42
C PRO A 181 12.64 -6.99 10.92
N ALA A 182 13.43 -7.58 10.02
CA ALA A 182 14.61 -8.37 10.37
C ALA A 182 15.69 -7.51 11.05
N GLU A 183 15.92 -6.29 10.55
CA GLU A 183 16.87 -5.34 11.14
C GLU A 183 16.38 -4.89 12.51
N LEU A 184 15.10 -4.56 12.66
CA LEU A 184 14.54 -4.21 13.97
C LEU A 184 14.64 -5.36 14.97
N ALA A 185 14.39 -6.60 14.54
CA ALA A 185 14.56 -7.78 15.39
C ALA A 185 16.02 -7.92 15.87
N THR A 186 16.98 -7.62 15.01
CA THR A 186 18.41 -7.62 15.39
C THR A 186 18.72 -6.53 16.41
N ARG A 187 18.23 -5.31 16.24
CA ARG A 187 18.38 -4.19 17.21
C ARG A 187 17.74 -4.50 18.57
N ILE A 188 16.61 -5.22 18.58
CA ILE A 188 15.97 -5.66 19.84
C ILE A 188 16.85 -6.71 20.53
N ARG A 189 17.31 -7.73 19.80
CA ARG A 189 18.17 -8.79 20.36
C ARG A 189 19.51 -8.27 20.90
N SER A 190 20.09 -7.25 20.27
CA SER A 190 21.32 -6.60 20.73
C SER A 190 21.13 -5.63 21.91
N GLY A 191 19.89 -5.49 22.44
CA GLY A 191 19.60 -4.62 23.58
C GLY A 191 19.63 -3.12 23.26
N GLN A 192 19.72 -2.72 21.99
CA GLN A 192 19.79 -1.31 21.60
C GLN A 192 18.48 -0.55 21.82
N ILE A 193 17.34 -1.26 21.93
CA ILE A 193 16.00 -0.65 22.03
C ILE A 193 15.46 -0.73 23.45
N PHE A 194 15.62 -1.86 24.11
CA PHE A 194 15.17 -2.12 25.49
C PHE A 194 16.39 -2.42 26.39
N PRO A 195 17.07 -1.40 26.94
CA PRO A 195 18.16 -1.63 27.88
C PRO A 195 17.60 -2.05 29.24
N GLY A 196 18.00 -3.21 29.77
CA GLY A 196 17.61 -3.68 31.10
C GLY A 196 16.92 -5.04 31.14
N GLY A 197 16.48 -5.49 32.31
CA GLY A 197 15.96 -6.86 32.56
C GLY A 197 14.62 -7.21 31.84
N ASP A 198 13.90 -6.24 31.28
CA ASP A 198 12.69 -6.46 30.49
C ASP A 198 12.97 -6.93 29.05
N ALA A 199 14.22 -6.86 28.59
CA ALA A 199 14.62 -7.26 27.24
C ALA A 199 14.22 -8.70 26.89
N ALA A 200 14.23 -9.62 27.86
CA ALA A 200 13.83 -11.02 27.67
C ALA A 200 12.30 -11.19 27.52
N ARG A 201 11.51 -10.33 28.15
CA ARG A 201 10.05 -10.35 28.07
C ARG A 201 9.58 -9.69 26.77
N ASP A 202 10.19 -8.58 26.41
CA ASP A 202 9.89 -7.83 25.20
C ASP A 202 10.37 -8.58 23.94
N SER A 203 11.49 -9.29 23.99
CA SER A 203 11.95 -10.12 22.87
C SER A 203 10.98 -11.25 22.50
N LYS A 204 10.21 -11.77 23.46
CA LYS A 204 9.17 -12.78 23.19
C LYS A 204 7.94 -12.19 22.49
N ALA A 205 7.60 -10.93 22.77
CA ALA A 205 6.48 -10.25 22.14
C ALA A 205 6.83 -9.74 20.73
N PHE A 206 8.07 -9.27 20.54
CA PHE A 206 8.56 -8.70 19.28
C PHE A 206 9.35 -9.71 18.43
N THR A 207 8.76 -10.87 18.16
CA THR A 207 9.30 -11.82 17.17
C THR A 207 9.28 -11.22 15.77
N THR A 208 10.12 -11.70 14.85
CA THR A 208 10.14 -11.22 13.46
C THR A 208 8.75 -11.33 12.81
N ALA A 209 8.01 -12.42 13.10
CA ALA A 209 6.64 -12.61 12.59
C ALA A 209 5.68 -11.54 13.14
N ASN A 210 5.73 -11.24 14.43
CA ASN A 210 4.91 -10.19 15.03
C ASN A 210 5.28 -8.81 14.51
N LEU A 211 6.57 -8.54 14.28
CA LEU A 211 7.08 -7.29 13.72
C LEU A 211 6.57 -7.06 12.29
N VAL A 212 6.55 -8.10 11.46
CA VAL A 212 5.95 -8.04 10.11
C VAL A 212 4.46 -7.69 10.19
N ARG A 213 3.70 -8.34 11.08
CA ARG A 213 2.27 -8.07 11.26
C ARG A 213 1.98 -6.65 11.76
N LEU A 214 2.77 -6.14 12.70
CA LEU A 214 2.63 -4.76 13.20
C LEU A 214 2.93 -3.72 12.11
N ARG A 215 3.95 -3.98 11.27
CA ARG A 215 4.27 -3.13 10.12
C ARG A 215 3.12 -3.12 9.14
N GLU A 216 2.60 -4.28 8.75
CA GLU A 216 1.45 -4.43 7.85
C GLU A 216 0.22 -3.68 8.39
N LEU A 217 -0.11 -3.86 9.66
CA LEU A 217 -1.24 -3.21 10.32
C LEU A 217 -1.14 -1.67 10.26
N THR A 218 0.07 -1.14 10.50
CA THR A 218 0.31 0.32 10.48
C THR A 218 0.25 0.86 9.04
N LEU A 219 0.81 0.15 8.07
CA LEU A 219 0.73 0.51 6.65
C LEU A 219 -0.73 0.50 6.13
N GLN A 220 -1.55 -0.47 6.58
CA GLN A 220 -2.99 -0.49 6.26
C GLN A 220 -3.71 0.76 6.76
N PHE A 221 -3.47 1.15 8.01
CA PHE A 221 -4.05 2.37 8.58
C PHE A 221 -3.65 3.61 7.77
N LEU A 222 -2.36 3.75 7.47
CA LEU A 222 -1.86 4.90 6.72
C LEU A 222 -2.41 4.96 5.29
N ALA A 223 -2.47 3.83 4.59
CA ALA A 223 -3.08 3.75 3.26
C ALA A 223 -4.56 4.19 3.29
N LYS A 224 -5.32 3.77 4.31
CA LYS A 224 -6.71 4.18 4.51
C LYS A 224 -6.86 5.68 4.77
N VAL A 225 -5.94 6.29 5.53
CA VAL A 225 -5.94 7.75 5.76
C VAL A 225 -5.70 8.50 4.45
N LEU A 226 -4.69 8.09 3.67
CA LEU A 226 -4.35 8.73 2.40
C LEU A 226 -5.43 8.57 1.34
N ASP A 227 -6.07 7.41 1.26
CA ASP A 227 -7.19 7.18 0.34
C ASP A 227 -8.38 8.11 0.67
N ALA A 228 -8.68 8.33 1.96
CA ALA A 228 -9.71 9.28 2.36
C ALA A 228 -9.34 10.72 2.00
N ASP A 229 -8.07 11.11 2.10
CA ASP A 229 -7.58 12.42 1.70
C ASP A 229 -7.65 12.60 0.17
N LEU A 230 -7.26 11.57 -0.59
CA LEU A 230 -7.32 11.58 -2.05
C LEU A 230 -8.76 11.80 -2.55
N ILE A 231 -9.74 11.09 -1.95
CA ILE A 231 -11.16 11.24 -2.28
C ILE A 231 -11.64 12.68 -1.95
N ARG A 232 -11.25 13.24 -0.80
CA ARG A 232 -11.60 14.62 -0.42
C ARG A 232 -11.05 15.67 -1.41
N GLN A 233 -9.90 15.41 -2.00
CA GLN A 233 -9.27 16.25 -3.02
C GLN A 233 -9.84 16.05 -4.43
N GLY A 234 -10.93 15.29 -4.60
CA GLY A 234 -11.54 15.00 -5.89
C GLY A 234 -10.70 14.04 -6.76
N GLY A 235 -9.85 13.23 -6.13
CA GLY A 235 -9.11 12.15 -6.78
C GLY A 235 -10.01 10.99 -7.20
N GLU A 236 -9.55 10.17 -8.14
CA GLU A 236 -10.16 8.88 -8.43
C GLU A 236 -9.87 7.89 -7.28
N LYS A 237 -10.61 6.75 -7.28
CA LYS A 237 -10.43 5.71 -6.25
C LYS A 237 -8.97 5.27 -6.17
N GLY A 238 -8.43 5.23 -4.96
CA GLY A 238 -7.09 4.71 -4.68
C GLY A 238 -7.02 3.18 -4.70
N LEU A 239 -5.94 2.62 -4.18
CA LEU A 239 -5.74 1.16 -4.09
C LEU A 239 -6.36 0.54 -2.84
N PHE A 240 -6.90 1.34 -1.93
CA PHE A 240 -7.52 0.81 -0.72
C PHE A 240 -8.81 0.08 -1.09
N GLU A 241 -8.84 -1.21 -0.81
CA GLU A 241 -9.98 -2.05 -1.21
C GLU A 241 -11.15 -1.88 -0.23
N ARG A 242 -12.33 -1.56 -0.78
CA ARG A 242 -13.60 -1.58 -0.06
C ARG A 242 -14.48 -2.64 -0.69
N ILE A 243 -14.64 -3.76 0.03
CA ILE A 243 -15.35 -4.93 -0.45
C ILE A 243 -16.78 -4.89 0.12
N THR A 244 -17.76 -4.67 -0.75
CA THR A 244 -19.17 -4.74 -0.37
C THR A 244 -19.72 -6.12 -0.69
N VAL A 245 -20.23 -6.81 0.33
CA VAL A 245 -20.90 -8.10 0.19
C VAL A 245 -22.39 -7.89 0.25
N LEU A 246 -23.11 -8.19 -0.82
CA LEU A 246 -24.57 -8.17 -0.81
C LEU A 246 -25.12 -9.50 -0.33
N VAL A 247 -25.72 -9.51 0.85
CA VAL A 247 -26.25 -10.73 1.49
C VAL A 247 -27.76 -10.85 1.34
N SER A 248 -28.22 -12.10 1.17
CA SER A 248 -29.66 -12.46 1.17
C SER A 248 -30.15 -12.77 2.58
N ALA A 249 -31.46 -12.95 2.72
CA ALA A 249 -32.07 -13.39 3.98
C ALA A 249 -31.84 -14.89 4.29
N ASN A 250 -31.37 -15.69 3.31
CA ASN A 250 -31.11 -17.12 3.50
C ASN A 250 -29.81 -17.33 4.29
N PRO A 251 -29.84 -18.01 5.46
CA PRO A 251 -28.68 -18.20 6.33
C PRO A 251 -27.49 -18.92 5.67
N GLU A 252 -27.74 -19.95 4.89
CA GLU A 252 -26.67 -20.70 4.20
C GLU A 252 -25.96 -19.82 3.16
N THR A 253 -26.74 -19.10 2.36
CA THR A 253 -26.21 -18.21 1.33
C THR A 253 -25.44 -17.04 1.92
N PHE A 254 -25.94 -16.42 3.01
CA PHE A 254 -25.24 -15.29 3.58
C PHE A 254 -23.91 -15.68 4.24
N ARG A 255 -23.84 -16.86 4.88
CA ARG A 255 -22.59 -17.36 5.47
C ARG A 255 -21.52 -17.58 4.40
N THR A 256 -21.85 -18.29 3.33
CA THR A 256 -20.92 -18.50 2.20
C THR A 256 -20.40 -17.18 1.62
N LEU A 257 -21.28 -16.20 1.40
CA LEU A 257 -20.90 -14.91 0.86
C LEU A 257 -20.06 -14.10 1.85
N LEU A 258 -20.39 -14.14 3.14
CA LEU A 258 -19.66 -13.45 4.19
C LEU A 258 -18.26 -14.05 4.38
N GLU A 259 -18.11 -15.36 4.36
CA GLU A 259 -16.84 -16.06 4.40
C GLU A 259 -15.97 -15.68 3.21
N ALA A 260 -16.52 -15.72 1.99
CA ALA A 260 -15.80 -15.32 0.78
C ALA A 260 -15.39 -13.85 0.83
N GLY A 261 -16.31 -12.95 1.19
CA GLY A 261 -16.04 -11.52 1.28
C GLY A 261 -15.04 -11.17 2.37
N SER A 262 -15.12 -11.80 3.53
CA SER A 262 -14.17 -11.59 4.63
C SER A 262 -12.78 -12.13 4.30
N SER A 263 -12.70 -13.28 3.62
CA SER A 263 -11.43 -13.81 3.12
C SER A 263 -10.79 -12.87 2.09
N LEU A 264 -11.57 -12.37 1.13
CA LEU A 264 -11.10 -11.36 0.17
C LEU A 264 -10.64 -10.08 0.86
N ALA A 265 -11.42 -9.56 1.83
CA ALA A 265 -11.07 -8.35 2.56
C ALA A 265 -9.75 -8.52 3.33
N ARG A 266 -9.55 -9.64 4.03
CA ARG A 266 -8.29 -9.94 4.72
C ARG A 266 -7.12 -10.04 3.75
N ARG A 267 -7.24 -10.84 2.68
CA ARG A 267 -6.15 -11.05 1.70
C ARG A 267 -5.79 -9.78 0.95
N LEU A 268 -6.77 -8.96 0.61
CA LEU A 268 -6.58 -7.70 -0.09
C LEU A 268 -6.28 -6.53 0.88
N GLY A 269 -6.31 -6.77 2.20
CA GLY A 269 -6.08 -5.75 3.23
C GLY A 269 -7.10 -4.62 3.16
N GLY A 270 -8.35 -4.96 2.79
CA GLY A 270 -9.44 -4.01 2.56
C GLY A 270 -10.45 -3.96 3.69
N GLU A 271 -11.39 -3.02 3.59
CA GLU A 271 -12.54 -2.88 4.48
C GLU A 271 -13.70 -3.76 4.02
N LEU A 272 -14.34 -4.48 4.95
CA LEU A 272 -15.51 -5.31 4.69
C LEU A 272 -16.79 -4.54 5.00
N LEU A 273 -17.59 -4.28 3.98
CA LEU A 273 -18.94 -3.71 4.08
C LEU A 273 -19.96 -4.78 3.75
N VAL A 274 -20.92 -5.00 4.60
CA VAL A 274 -22.00 -5.98 4.37
C VAL A 274 -23.31 -5.25 4.20
N LEU A 275 -23.96 -5.47 3.08
CA LEU A 275 -25.22 -4.84 2.73
C LEU A 275 -26.34 -5.85 2.64
N HIS A 276 -27.40 -5.64 3.43
CA HIS A 276 -28.65 -6.36 3.29
C HIS A 276 -29.73 -5.43 2.73
N ILE A 277 -30.36 -5.82 1.61
CA ILE A 277 -31.43 -5.04 0.98
C ILE A 277 -32.75 -5.79 1.08
N GLU A 278 -33.69 -5.24 1.85
CA GLU A 278 -35.05 -5.71 1.94
C GLU A 278 -35.91 -5.07 0.85
N LYS A 279 -36.46 -5.91 -0.05
CA LYS A 279 -37.35 -5.43 -1.11
C LYS A 279 -38.76 -5.20 -0.56
N ILE A 280 -39.26 -3.97 -0.67
CA ILE A 280 -40.64 -3.61 -0.27
C ILE A 280 -41.60 -4.07 -1.37
N PRO A 281 -42.63 -4.90 -1.05
CA PRO A 281 -43.66 -5.31 -2.01
C PRO A 281 -44.48 -4.10 -2.51
N PHE A 282 -44.93 -4.16 -3.75
CA PHE A 282 -45.72 -3.06 -4.37
C PHE A 282 -47.00 -2.73 -3.59
N TRP A 283 -47.64 -3.74 -2.97
CA TRP A 283 -48.92 -3.65 -2.27
C TRP A 283 -48.85 -3.40 -0.76
N GLY A 284 -47.64 -3.25 -0.19
CA GLY A 284 -47.38 -3.33 1.26
C GLY A 284 -47.28 -2.00 2.03
N ARG A 285 -48.16 -1.01 1.79
CA ARG A 285 -48.08 0.29 2.52
C ARG A 285 -48.55 0.29 3.98
N ARG A 286 -49.26 -0.74 4.45
CA ARG A 286 -49.92 -0.70 5.77
C ARG A 286 -49.34 -1.57 6.90
N PHE A 287 -48.37 -2.47 6.65
CA PHE A 287 -47.85 -3.38 7.67
C PHE A 287 -46.32 -3.49 7.61
N SER A 288 -45.60 -2.38 7.78
CA SER A 288 -44.14 -2.44 7.82
C SER A 288 -43.68 -2.53 9.30
N LYS A 289 -43.52 -3.73 9.84
CA LYS A 289 -42.66 -3.99 11.01
C LYS A 289 -41.22 -3.61 10.65
N ALA A 290 -40.39 -3.29 11.68
CA ALA A 290 -38.98 -3.07 11.51
C ALA A 290 -38.32 -4.19 10.65
N PRO A 291 -37.25 -3.90 9.85
CA PRO A 291 -36.64 -4.93 9.00
C PRO A 291 -36.25 -6.11 9.85
N ALA A 292 -36.78 -7.30 9.55
CA ALA A 292 -36.33 -8.53 10.17
C ALA A 292 -34.92 -8.84 9.62
N LEU A 293 -33.91 -8.51 10.42
CA LEU A 293 -32.54 -8.99 10.13
C LEU A 293 -32.56 -10.52 10.18
N PRO A 294 -31.92 -11.19 9.21
CA PRO A 294 -31.70 -12.63 9.33
C PRO A 294 -31.04 -12.95 10.65
N GLU A 295 -31.58 -13.96 11.35
CA GLU A 295 -31.10 -14.36 12.66
C GLU A 295 -29.59 -14.70 12.59
N GLY A 296 -28.79 -14.12 13.49
CA GLY A 296 -27.34 -14.32 13.55
C GLY A 296 -26.51 -13.46 12.60
N LEU A 297 -27.10 -12.76 11.60
CA LEU A 297 -26.32 -11.97 10.62
C LEU A 297 -25.48 -10.88 11.30
N GLY A 298 -26.04 -10.15 12.25
CA GLY A 298 -25.31 -9.07 12.93
C GLY A 298 -24.14 -9.59 13.77
N ALA A 299 -24.26 -10.78 14.38
CA ALA A 299 -23.16 -11.42 15.10
C ALA A 299 -22.06 -11.89 14.14
N ALA A 300 -22.43 -12.59 13.06
CA ALA A 300 -21.50 -13.09 12.06
C ALA A 300 -20.70 -11.94 11.37
N VAL A 301 -21.35 -10.82 11.09
CA VAL A 301 -20.68 -9.66 10.49
C VAL A 301 -19.67 -9.03 11.45
N ARG A 302 -20.00 -8.91 12.74
CA ARG A 302 -19.05 -8.43 13.75
C ARG A 302 -17.85 -9.37 13.93
N GLU A 303 -18.10 -10.67 13.94
CA GLU A 303 -17.03 -11.70 14.01
C GLU A 303 -16.11 -11.62 12.79
N ALA A 304 -16.67 -11.36 11.60
CA ALA A 304 -15.91 -11.15 10.37
C ALA A 304 -15.20 -9.78 10.31
N GLY A 305 -15.35 -8.91 11.30
CA GLY A 305 -14.77 -7.56 11.32
C GLY A 305 -15.41 -6.59 10.33
N GLY A 306 -16.64 -6.87 9.87
CA GLY A 306 -17.35 -6.07 8.87
C GLY A 306 -18.30 -5.03 9.47
N LYS A 307 -18.73 -4.07 8.65
CA LYS A 307 -19.77 -3.08 8.96
C LYS A 307 -21.08 -3.47 8.26
N LEU A 308 -22.16 -3.65 9.01
CA LEU A 308 -23.47 -4.02 8.48
C LEU A 308 -24.30 -2.77 8.16
N SER A 309 -24.85 -2.73 6.96
CA SER A 309 -25.86 -1.75 6.52
C SER A 309 -27.13 -2.48 6.07
N VAL A 310 -28.29 -1.98 6.48
CA VAL A 310 -29.59 -2.53 6.11
C VAL A 310 -30.42 -1.45 5.43
N LEU A 311 -30.83 -1.70 4.18
CA LEU A 311 -31.59 -0.76 3.40
C LEU A 311 -32.91 -1.39 2.94
N ARG A 312 -33.95 -0.55 2.83
CA ARG A 312 -35.28 -0.94 2.34
C ARG A 312 -35.60 -0.20 1.05
N THR A 313 -35.98 -0.92 0.00
CA THR A 313 -36.25 -0.29 -1.29
C THR A 313 -37.21 -1.10 -2.16
N ARG A 314 -37.79 -0.40 -3.13
CA ARG A 314 -38.48 -1.01 -4.27
C ARG A 314 -37.54 -1.28 -5.46
N GLN A 315 -36.41 -0.55 -5.53
CA GLN A 315 -35.48 -0.58 -6.65
C GLN A 315 -34.10 -1.03 -6.19
N VAL A 316 -33.92 -2.34 -6.03
CA VAL A 316 -32.70 -2.94 -5.45
C VAL A 316 -31.43 -2.51 -6.18
N ALA A 317 -31.40 -2.57 -7.52
CA ALA A 317 -30.22 -2.25 -8.30
C ALA A 317 -29.80 -0.77 -8.16
N TRP A 318 -30.76 0.16 -8.14
CA TRP A 318 -30.48 1.59 -7.95
C TRP A 318 -30.00 1.91 -6.53
N THR A 319 -30.59 1.29 -5.52
CA THR A 319 -30.17 1.47 -4.13
C THR A 319 -28.77 0.91 -3.89
N LEU A 320 -28.46 -0.24 -4.48
CA LEU A 320 -27.12 -0.83 -4.47
C LEU A 320 -26.12 0.11 -5.13
N TRP A 321 -26.46 0.66 -6.30
CA TRP A 321 -25.61 1.63 -6.99
C TRP A 321 -25.31 2.86 -6.12
N ARG A 322 -26.32 3.49 -5.53
CA ARG A 322 -26.10 4.63 -4.61
C ARG A 322 -25.25 4.28 -3.39
N PHE A 323 -25.43 3.07 -2.84
CA PHE A 323 -24.61 2.61 -1.74
C PHE A 323 -23.15 2.49 -2.15
N ILE A 324 -22.88 1.86 -3.29
CA ILE A 324 -21.53 1.69 -3.85
C ILE A 324 -20.84 3.03 -4.09
N GLU A 325 -21.53 3.99 -4.69
CA GLU A 325 -20.98 5.34 -4.91
C GLU A 325 -20.67 6.04 -3.60
N ARG A 326 -21.59 6.01 -2.64
CA ARG A 326 -21.40 6.67 -1.35
C ARG A 326 -20.28 6.04 -0.52
N THR A 327 -20.14 4.74 -0.56
CA THR A 327 -19.10 4.01 0.17
C THR A 327 -17.79 3.89 -0.59
N GLN A 328 -17.73 4.39 -1.83
CA GLN A 328 -16.56 4.24 -2.70
C GLN A 328 -16.10 2.78 -2.83
N THR A 329 -17.06 1.86 -2.92
CA THR A 329 -16.80 0.43 -3.06
C THR A 329 -15.93 0.14 -4.28
N THR A 330 -14.85 -0.59 -4.10
CA THR A 330 -13.95 -1.02 -5.19
C THR A 330 -14.36 -2.38 -5.75
N ARG A 331 -14.93 -3.22 -4.88
CA ARG A 331 -15.31 -4.60 -5.23
C ARG A 331 -16.67 -4.97 -4.65
N LEU A 332 -17.54 -5.50 -5.51
CA LEU A 332 -18.86 -5.99 -5.14
C LEU A 332 -18.91 -7.52 -5.19
N VAL A 333 -19.22 -8.15 -4.07
CA VAL A 333 -19.39 -9.61 -3.96
C VAL A 333 -20.87 -9.94 -3.99
N LEU A 334 -21.27 -10.80 -4.92
CA LEU A 334 -22.64 -11.24 -5.14
C LEU A 334 -22.75 -12.77 -5.13
N GLY A 335 -23.83 -13.28 -4.57
CA GLY A 335 -24.20 -14.68 -4.72
C GLY A 335 -24.70 -14.98 -6.15
N HIS A 336 -24.23 -16.10 -6.69
CA HIS A 336 -24.65 -16.61 -7.98
C HIS A 336 -25.25 -18.02 -7.83
N ALA A 337 -26.58 -18.10 -7.91
CA ALA A 337 -27.32 -19.36 -7.88
C ALA A 337 -27.57 -19.81 -9.32
N GLY A 338 -26.95 -20.93 -9.73
CA GLY A 338 -27.22 -21.53 -11.03
C GLY A 338 -28.66 -22.07 -11.13
N GLY A 339 -29.34 -21.83 -12.22
CA GLY A 339 -30.51 -22.59 -12.68
C GLY A 339 -31.88 -22.28 -12.03
N ALA A 340 -31.94 -21.86 -10.78
CA ALA A 340 -33.21 -21.75 -10.03
C ALA A 340 -34.03 -20.47 -10.34
N THR A 341 -33.39 -19.42 -10.86
CA THR A 341 -34.09 -18.16 -11.21
C THR A 341 -33.91 -17.88 -12.69
N PRO A 342 -34.98 -17.55 -13.46
CA PRO A 342 -34.82 -17.17 -14.83
C PRO A 342 -33.81 -16.02 -14.97
N TRP A 343 -32.77 -16.20 -15.78
CA TRP A 343 -31.68 -15.22 -15.95
C TRP A 343 -32.18 -13.79 -16.24
N ARG A 344 -33.30 -13.67 -16.96
CA ARG A 344 -33.91 -12.38 -17.26
C ARG A 344 -34.35 -11.60 -16.03
N ARG A 345 -34.60 -12.27 -14.89
CA ARG A 345 -35.00 -11.69 -13.60
C ARG A 345 -33.88 -11.67 -12.56
N SER A 346 -32.70 -12.17 -12.92
CA SER A 346 -31.56 -12.27 -12.03
C SER A 346 -31.03 -10.89 -11.66
N LEU A 347 -30.76 -10.69 -10.36
CA LEU A 347 -30.09 -9.50 -9.84
C LEU A 347 -28.67 -9.35 -10.44
N VAL A 348 -27.95 -10.46 -10.60
CA VAL A 348 -26.63 -10.49 -11.24
C VAL A 348 -26.66 -9.86 -12.63
N ARG A 349 -27.68 -10.21 -13.44
CA ARG A 349 -27.85 -9.59 -14.77
C ARG A 349 -28.14 -8.10 -14.68
N ALA A 350 -29.01 -7.69 -13.75
CA ALA A 350 -29.32 -6.28 -13.56
C ALA A 350 -28.07 -5.49 -13.13
N VAL A 351 -27.27 -6.05 -12.21
CA VAL A 351 -25.99 -5.48 -11.77
C VAL A 351 -25.02 -5.40 -12.93
N LEU A 352 -24.74 -6.47 -13.66
CA LEU A 352 -23.82 -6.47 -14.81
C LEU A 352 -24.20 -5.47 -15.88
N ARG A 353 -25.50 -5.18 -16.06
CA ARG A 353 -25.97 -4.15 -17.00
C ARG A 353 -25.88 -2.75 -16.45
N TYR A 354 -26.24 -2.56 -15.19
CA TYR A 354 -26.29 -1.24 -14.55
C TYR A 354 -24.89 -0.70 -14.24
N PHE A 355 -23.97 -1.59 -13.83
CA PHE A 355 -22.61 -1.27 -13.38
C PHE A 355 -21.55 -1.22 -14.48
N ARG A 356 -21.95 -1.32 -15.75
CA ARG A 356 -21.05 -1.19 -16.91
C ARG A 356 -20.32 0.16 -17.02
N ARG A 357 -20.84 1.19 -16.37
CA ARG A 357 -20.30 2.55 -16.38
C ARG A 357 -19.54 2.92 -15.12
N ILE A 358 -19.40 1.96 -14.20
CA ILE A 358 -18.79 2.19 -12.89
C ILE A 358 -17.52 1.33 -12.80
N ASP A 359 -16.44 1.93 -12.33
CA ASP A 359 -15.17 1.24 -12.10
C ASP A 359 -15.22 0.41 -10.79
N VAL A 360 -16.05 -0.64 -10.79
CA VAL A 360 -16.21 -1.57 -9.68
C VAL A 360 -16.03 -2.99 -10.21
N GLU A 361 -15.13 -3.74 -9.59
CA GLU A 361 -14.95 -5.15 -9.88
C GLU A 361 -16.08 -5.98 -9.25
N ILE A 362 -16.70 -6.86 -10.04
CA ILE A 362 -17.81 -7.69 -9.58
C ILE A 362 -17.33 -9.13 -9.39
N THR A 363 -17.34 -9.61 -8.16
CA THR A 363 -17.03 -11.00 -7.83
C THR A 363 -18.33 -11.80 -7.63
N LEU A 364 -18.54 -12.81 -8.47
CA LEU A 364 -19.66 -13.73 -8.39
C LEU A 364 -19.23 -15.01 -7.66
N ILE A 365 -19.88 -15.34 -6.55
CA ILE A 365 -19.60 -16.54 -5.76
C ILE A 365 -20.69 -17.56 -5.95
N PRO A 366 -20.38 -18.83 -6.29
CA PRO A 366 -21.33 -19.92 -6.35
C PRO A 366 -21.98 -20.15 -4.99
N THR A 367 -23.33 -20.16 -4.93
CA THR A 367 -24.07 -20.35 -3.67
C THR A 367 -24.67 -21.73 -3.53
N LEU A 368 -24.65 -22.55 -4.61
CA LEU A 368 -25.16 -23.92 -4.64
C LEU A 368 -24.06 -25.00 -4.59
N HIS A 369 -22.81 -24.60 -4.73
CA HIS A 369 -21.66 -25.51 -4.65
C HIS A 369 -20.68 -24.96 -3.60
N PRO A 370 -20.03 -25.84 -2.79
CA PRO A 370 -18.99 -25.40 -1.87
C PRO A 370 -17.85 -24.73 -2.66
N LEU A 371 -17.36 -23.62 -2.13
CA LEU A 371 -16.16 -22.96 -2.68
C LEU A 371 -14.97 -23.93 -2.60
N PRO A 372 -14.05 -23.90 -3.58
CA PRO A 372 -12.79 -24.64 -3.44
C PRO A 372 -12.09 -24.23 -2.13
N PRO A 373 -11.53 -25.19 -1.38
CA PRO A 373 -10.90 -24.92 -0.07
C PRO A 373 -9.81 -23.87 -0.12
N GLU A 374 -9.18 -23.69 -1.27
CA GLU A 374 -8.13 -22.70 -1.51
C GLU A 374 -8.63 -21.24 -1.51
N VAL A 375 -9.91 -21.00 -1.83
CA VAL A 375 -10.52 -19.66 -1.73
C VAL A 375 -11.00 -19.37 -0.30
N VAL A 376 -11.32 -20.43 0.46
CA VAL A 376 -11.87 -20.38 1.82
C VAL A 376 -10.85 -20.89 2.85
N SER A 377 -9.61 -21.21 2.45
CA SER A 377 -8.61 -21.76 3.37
C SER A 377 -8.57 -20.94 4.65
N ARG A 378 -8.88 -21.61 5.75
CA ARG A 378 -8.85 -21.04 7.09
C ARG A 378 -7.46 -20.50 7.35
N ASP A 379 -7.36 -19.26 7.79
CA ASP A 379 -6.12 -18.65 8.32
C ASP A 379 -5.68 -19.33 9.65
N THR A 380 -5.87 -20.64 9.77
CA THR A 380 -5.52 -21.43 10.96
C THR A 380 -4.18 -22.12 10.83
N ASP A 381 -3.56 -22.11 9.64
CA ASP A 381 -2.16 -22.51 9.56
C ASP A 381 -1.31 -21.44 10.23
N PRO A 382 -0.60 -21.76 11.31
CA PRO A 382 0.38 -20.85 11.88
C PRO A 382 1.33 -20.48 10.75
N LEU A 383 1.51 -19.16 10.52
CA LEU A 383 2.52 -18.66 9.62
C LEU A 383 3.82 -19.37 9.96
N PRO A 384 4.52 -20.02 9.01
CA PRO A 384 5.79 -20.63 9.30
C PRO A 384 6.72 -19.57 9.90
N ASP A 385 7.30 -19.88 11.03
CA ASP A 385 8.17 -19.00 11.85
C ASP A 385 9.51 -18.69 11.16
N GLN A 386 9.64 -18.99 9.87
CA GLN A 386 10.89 -18.80 9.15
C GLN A 386 10.90 -17.47 8.42
N PRO A 387 11.86 -16.57 8.76
CA PRO A 387 12.17 -15.43 7.91
C PRO A 387 12.57 -15.93 6.52
N ARG A 388 12.38 -15.08 5.49
CA ARG A 388 12.91 -15.33 4.14
C ARG A 388 14.42 -15.58 4.26
N LEU A 389 14.84 -16.83 4.30
CA LEU A 389 16.26 -17.14 4.11
C LEU A 389 16.56 -16.98 2.62
N PRO A 390 17.61 -16.24 2.23
CA PRO A 390 18.05 -16.20 0.84
C PRO A 390 18.29 -17.64 0.37
N ALA A 391 18.02 -17.91 -0.90
CA ALA A 391 18.38 -19.18 -1.50
C ALA A 391 19.88 -19.36 -1.26
N ALA A 392 20.29 -20.53 -0.77
CA ALA A 392 21.69 -20.80 -0.41
C ALA A 392 22.61 -20.43 -1.58
N GLY A 393 23.48 -19.43 -1.38
CA GLY A 393 24.43 -18.95 -2.38
C GLY A 393 24.03 -17.68 -3.15
N ARG A 394 22.82 -17.14 -2.95
CA ARG A 394 22.40 -15.86 -3.56
C ARG A 394 22.64 -14.70 -2.59
N GLY A 395 23.08 -13.52 -3.11
CA GLY A 395 23.20 -12.30 -2.33
C GLY A 395 21.85 -11.75 -1.83
N HIS A 396 21.91 -10.92 -0.79
CA HIS A 396 20.76 -10.28 -0.16
C HIS A 396 20.33 -9.01 -0.92
N PHE A 397 19.04 -8.85 -1.21
CA PHE A 397 18.49 -7.74 -1.99
C PHE A 397 17.67 -6.79 -1.12
N THR A 398 18.18 -5.56 -0.91
CA THR A 398 17.44 -4.48 -0.24
C THR A 398 16.96 -3.46 -1.27
N LEU A 399 15.65 -3.22 -1.32
CA LEU A 399 15.03 -2.29 -2.25
C LEU A 399 14.45 -1.07 -1.51
N PHE A 400 14.95 0.14 -1.85
CA PHE A 400 14.42 1.41 -1.34
C PHE A 400 13.32 1.93 -2.26
N LEU A 401 12.07 1.80 -1.83
CA LEU A 401 10.88 2.20 -2.58
C LEU A 401 10.40 3.59 -2.16
N GLY A 402 9.99 4.41 -3.12
CA GLY A 402 9.41 5.72 -2.84
C GLY A 402 8.35 6.13 -3.84
N ALA A 403 7.51 7.09 -3.46
CA ALA A 403 6.40 7.58 -4.28
C ALA A 403 6.87 8.28 -5.57
N ALA A 404 7.94 9.08 -5.50
CA ALA A 404 8.41 9.89 -6.63
C ALA A 404 9.91 10.20 -6.55
N ALA A 405 10.44 10.88 -7.58
CA ALA A 405 11.78 11.46 -7.57
C ALA A 405 11.90 12.53 -6.47
N GLY A 406 13.09 12.66 -5.87
CA GLY A 406 13.37 13.68 -4.84
C GLY A 406 12.94 13.34 -3.42
N ILE A 407 12.31 12.19 -3.18
CA ILE A 407 11.83 11.77 -1.85
C ILE A 407 12.99 11.36 -0.90
N GLY A 408 14.20 11.16 -1.42
CA GLY A 408 15.40 10.86 -0.63
C GLY A 408 15.82 9.39 -0.63
N LYS A 409 15.37 8.55 -1.57
CA LYS A 409 15.73 7.12 -1.65
C LYS A 409 17.23 6.89 -1.73
N THR A 410 17.89 7.55 -2.70
CA THR A 410 19.34 7.46 -2.93
C THR A 410 20.12 7.92 -1.70
N TYR A 411 19.68 9.00 -1.05
CA TYR A 411 20.26 9.48 0.21
C TYR A 411 20.14 8.43 1.33
N ARG A 412 18.95 7.81 1.49
CA ARG A 412 18.70 6.77 2.48
C ARG A 412 19.54 5.52 2.21
N MET A 413 19.62 5.08 0.96
CA MET A 413 20.47 3.96 0.52
C MET A 413 21.94 4.20 0.91
N LEU A 414 22.49 5.39 0.59
CA LEU A 414 23.88 5.75 0.93
C LEU A 414 24.10 5.85 2.44
N GLN A 415 23.12 6.34 3.19
CA GLN A 415 23.17 6.40 4.64
C GLN A 415 23.30 4.99 5.26
N GLU A 416 22.49 4.04 4.81
CA GLU A 416 22.56 2.65 5.27
C GLU A 416 23.85 1.96 4.85
N ALA A 417 24.31 2.20 3.62
CA ALA A 417 25.57 1.70 3.12
C ALA A 417 26.77 2.14 4.00
N ARG A 418 26.76 3.39 4.47
CA ARG A 418 27.78 3.89 5.40
C ARG A 418 27.74 3.21 6.77
N GLU A 419 26.57 2.86 7.27
CA GLU A 419 26.49 2.09 8.50
C GLU A 419 27.10 0.69 8.30
N ARG A 420 26.85 0.04 7.16
CA ARG A 420 27.51 -1.23 6.80
C ARG A 420 29.03 -1.11 6.71
N GLN A 421 29.56 -0.01 6.10
CA GLN A 421 31.01 0.22 6.10
C GLN A 421 31.60 0.33 7.51
N LYS A 422 30.90 1.00 8.44
CA LYS A 422 31.34 1.09 9.85
C LYS A 422 31.30 -0.26 10.56
N GLU A 423 30.44 -1.16 10.12
CA GLU A 423 30.36 -2.56 10.58
C GLU A 423 31.45 -3.45 9.96
N GLY A 424 32.28 -2.90 9.06
CA GLY A 424 33.42 -3.59 8.44
C GLY A 424 33.12 -4.23 7.09
N TRP A 425 31.95 -3.94 6.48
CA TRP A 425 31.61 -4.46 5.14
C TRP A 425 32.40 -3.74 4.04
N ASN A 426 32.82 -4.50 3.02
CA ASN A 426 33.41 -3.96 1.83
C ASN A 426 32.29 -3.50 0.88
N VAL A 427 31.99 -2.19 0.86
CA VAL A 427 30.87 -1.58 0.12
C VAL A 427 31.40 -0.79 -1.04
N ALA A 428 30.81 -0.95 -2.23
CA ALA A 428 31.11 -0.13 -3.40
C ALA A 428 29.87 0.37 -4.15
N ILE A 429 30.01 1.51 -4.83
CA ILE A 429 29.00 2.04 -5.72
C ILE A 429 29.22 1.45 -7.11
N GLY A 430 28.29 0.61 -7.56
CA GLY A 430 28.24 0.09 -8.93
C GLY A 430 27.64 1.11 -9.91
N TYR A 431 26.55 1.78 -9.49
CA TYR A 431 25.95 2.90 -10.22
C TYR A 431 25.23 3.85 -9.27
N LEU A 432 25.43 5.14 -9.49
CA LEU A 432 24.80 6.19 -8.70
C LEU A 432 24.49 7.40 -9.57
N GLU A 433 23.25 7.91 -9.49
CA GLU A 433 22.85 9.14 -10.14
C GLU A 433 22.53 10.22 -9.10
N THR A 434 23.42 11.20 -8.96
CA THR A 434 23.26 12.27 -7.96
C THR A 434 22.41 13.42 -8.47
N HIS A 435 22.25 13.54 -9.78
CA HIS A 435 21.61 14.70 -10.45
C HIS A 435 22.17 16.06 -9.97
N GLY A 436 23.45 16.13 -9.59
CA GLY A 436 24.10 17.33 -9.07
C GLY A 436 23.61 17.77 -7.69
N ARG A 437 23.06 16.86 -6.87
CA ARG A 437 22.57 17.16 -5.51
C ARG A 437 23.72 17.08 -4.51
N ASN A 438 24.17 18.23 -4.02
CA ASN A 438 25.30 18.34 -3.07
C ASN A 438 25.17 17.45 -1.84
N GLU A 439 23.96 17.29 -1.27
CA GLU A 439 23.70 16.44 -0.10
C GLU A 439 23.93 14.95 -0.42
N THR A 440 23.51 14.49 -1.60
CA THR A 440 23.69 13.10 -2.06
C THR A 440 25.17 12.83 -2.37
N GLU A 441 25.84 13.78 -3.03
CA GLU A 441 27.28 13.69 -3.32
C GLU A 441 28.12 13.66 -2.04
N ALA A 442 27.77 14.48 -1.04
CA ALA A 442 28.45 14.45 0.26
C ALA A 442 28.27 13.10 0.97
N MET A 443 27.12 12.45 0.81
CA MET A 443 26.87 11.11 1.35
C MET A 443 27.60 10.01 0.57
N ALA A 444 27.87 10.17 -0.70
CA ALA A 444 28.62 9.22 -1.51
C ALA A 444 30.15 9.28 -1.29
N ARG A 445 30.68 10.44 -0.83
CA ARG A 445 32.13 10.60 -0.58
C ARG A 445 32.65 9.56 0.40
N GLY A 446 33.74 8.86 0.03
CA GLY A 446 34.37 7.84 0.85
C GLY A 446 33.82 6.43 0.68
N ILE A 447 32.78 6.23 -0.16
CA ILE A 447 32.40 4.91 -0.66
C ILE A 447 33.11 4.71 -2.02
N PRO A 448 33.88 3.63 -2.22
CA PRO A 448 34.54 3.34 -3.49
C PRO A 448 33.54 3.32 -4.65
N LEU A 449 33.90 3.96 -5.79
CA LEU A 449 33.14 3.93 -7.02
C LEU A 449 33.77 2.92 -7.99
N LEU A 450 33.00 1.96 -8.44
CA LEU A 450 33.45 1.00 -9.46
C LEU A 450 33.51 1.69 -10.85
N PRO A 451 34.35 1.20 -11.77
CA PRO A 451 34.45 1.74 -13.11
C PRO A 451 33.10 1.76 -13.82
N ARG A 452 32.83 2.80 -14.60
CA ARG A 452 31.68 2.89 -15.49
C ARG A 452 32.05 2.52 -16.91
N ARG A 453 31.14 1.86 -17.63
CA ARG A 453 31.29 1.57 -19.06
C ARG A 453 30.93 2.83 -19.86
N ARG A 454 31.79 3.22 -20.77
CA ARG A 454 31.55 4.33 -21.69
C ARG A 454 31.00 3.81 -23.00
N VAL A 455 29.82 4.24 -23.38
CA VAL A 455 29.06 3.75 -24.53
C VAL A 455 28.74 4.92 -25.46
N SER A 456 29.03 4.82 -26.74
CA SER A 456 28.60 5.78 -27.74
C SER A 456 27.19 5.47 -28.22
N TYR A 457 26.22 6.33 -27.90
CA TYR A 457 24.84 6.17 -28.30
C TYR A 457 24.31 7.44 -28.96
N ARG A 458 23.89 7.35 -30.23
CA ARG A 458 23.38 8.49 -31.04
C ARG A 458 24.30 9.73 -31.03
N GLY A 459 25.59 9.52 -31.04
CA GLY A 459 26.58 10.59 -31.02
C GLY A 459 26.90 11.22 -29.67
N LEU A 460 26.29 10.69 -28.59
CA LEU A 460 26.60 11.07 -27.22
C LEU A 460 27.39 9.95 -26.54
N LEU A 461 28.37 10.34 -25.72
CA LEU A 461 29.10 9.41 -24.87
C LEU A 461 28.32 9.28 -23.52
N LEU A 462 27.76 8.11 -23.25
CA LEU A 462 27.05 7.80 -22.02
C LEU A 462 27.95 6.99 -21.07
N GLU A 463 27.84 7.24 -19.80
CA GLU A 463 28.49 6.45 -18.74
C GLU A 463 27.47 5.59 -18.04
N GLU A 464 27.53 4.28 -18.25
CA GLU A 464 26.59 3.29 -17.74
C GLU A 464 27.25 2.35 -16.72
N MET A 465 26.44 1.57 -16.01
CA MET A 465 26.91 0.55 -15.09
C MET A 465 27.75 -0.51 -15.83
N ASP A 466 28.89 -0.87 -15.28
CA ASP A 466 29.73 -1.96 -15.80
C ASP A 466 29.51 -3.23 -14.98
N LEU A 467 28.67 -4.12 -15.49
CA LEU A 467 28.35 -5.39 -14.85
C LEU A 467 29.59 -6.27 -14.64
N GLU A 468 30.50 -6.31 -15.63
CA GLU A 468 31.72 -7.12 -15.55
C GLU A 468 32.65 -6.62 -14.45
N ALA A 469 32.82 -5.30 -14.34
CA ALA A 469 33.61 -4.71 -13.27
C ALA A 469 33.03 -4.99 -11.88
N ILE A 470 31.69 -5.02 -11.77
CA ILE A 470 31.00 -5.37 -10.52
C ILE A 470 31.28 -6.83 -10.16
N LEU A 471 31.09 -7.77 -11.10
CA LEU A 471 31.27 -9.21 -10.87
C LEU A 471 32.74 -9.56 -10.54
N ALA A 472 33.69 -8.75 -11.00
CA ALA A 472 35.12 -8.93 -10.71
C ALA A 472 35.58 -8.21 -9.42
N SER A 473 34.73 -7.39 -8.77
CA SER A 473 35.16 -6.47 -7.71
C SER A 473 35.44 -7.13 -6.35
N GLY A 474 34.84 -8.27 -6.06
CA GLY A 474 35.00 -8.96 -4.77
C GLY A 474 34.50 -8.17 -3.54
N VAL A 475 33.56 -7.25 -3.73
CA VAL A 475 32.91 -6.50 -2.63
C VAL A 475 31.79 -7.31 -2.00
N ASP A 476 31.40 -6.97 -0.74
CA ASP A 476 30.29 -7.63 -0.07
C ASP A 476 28.95 -7.03 -0.47
N LEU A 477 28.89 -5.70 -0.65
CA LEU A 477 27.67 -4.94 -0.96
C LEU A 477 27.88 -3.98 -2.12
N VAL A 478 27.01 -4.06 -3.12
CA VAL A 478 26.97 -3.18 -4.31
C VAL A 478 25.75 -2.25 -4.24
N LEU A 479 26.01 -0.95 -4.47
CA LEU A 479 24.94 0.06 -4.57
C LEU A 479 24.61 0.30 -6.03
N VAL A 480 23.35 0.04 -6.43
CA VAL A 480 22.85 0.21 -7.80
C VAL A 480 21.61 1.09 -7.77
N ASP A 481 21.76 2.36 -8.09
CA ASP A 481 20.64 3.32 -8.16
C ASP A 481 19.82 3.13 -9.45
N GLU A 482 18.54 3.60 -9.44
CA GLU A 482 17.65 3.59 -10.60
C GLU A 482 17.42 2.19 -11.22
N LEU A 483 16.81 1.26 -10.45
CA LEU A 483 16.56 -0.13 -10.88
C LEU A 483 15.77 -0.25 -12.20
N ALA A 484 14.92 0.71 -12.52
CA ALA A 484 14.06 0.70 -13.71
C ALA A 484 14.76 1.14 -15.01
N HIS A 485 16.01 1.57 -14.93
CA HIS A 485 16.74 2.09 -16.10
C HIS A 485 16.85 1.07 -17.24
N THR A 486 16.75 1.57 -18.46
CA THR A 486 16.92 0.78 -19.69
C THR A 486 18.29 1.05 -20.30
N ASN A 487 19.15 0.04 -20.34
CA ASN A 487 20.47 0.14 -20.96
C ASN A 487 20.36 0.56 -22.44
N PRO A 488 21.28 1.40 -22.96
CA PRO A 488 21.27 1.82 -24.35
C PRO A 488 21.29 0.63 -25.31
N ALA A 489 20.54 0.72 -26.41
CA ALA A 489 20.49 -0.32 -27.44
C ALA A 489 21.78 -0.30 -28.30
N SER A 490 22.89 -0.74 -27.73
CA SER A 490 24.18 -0.91 -28.41
C SER A 490 24.49 -2.40 -28.56
N PRO A 491 24.50 -2.96 -29.78
CA PRO A 491 24.73 -4.37 -30.00
C PRO A 491 26.07 -4.83 -29.43
N GLY A 492 26.04 -5.85 -28.56
CA GLY A 492 27.22 -6.48 -27.98
C GLY A 492 27.84 -5.75 -26.76
N GLU A 493 27.35 -4.58 -26.38
CA GLU A 493 27.90 -3.83 -25.24
C GLU A 493 27.23 -4.18 -23.89
N PHE A 494 26.00 -4.63 -23.91
CA PHE A 494 25.27 -5.00 -22.69
C PHE A 494 24.76 -6.43 -22.78
N ARG A 495 24.87 -7.19 -21.67
CA ARG A 495 24.26 -8.52 -21.56
C ARG A 495 22.75 -8.44 -21.46
N HIS A 496 22.25 -7.44 -20.77
CA HIS A 496 20.84 -7.26 -20.49
C HIS A 496 20.32 -5.90 -20.96
N ARG A 497 19.06 -5.87 -21.34
CA ARG A 497 18.40 -4.64 -21.77
C ARG A 497 18.00 -3.77 -20.60
N GLN A 498 17.71 -4.36 -19.45
CA GLN A 498 17.16 -3.67 -18.29
C GLN A 498 18.10 -3.84 -17.09
N ARG A 499 18.35 -2.75 -16.35
CA ARG A 499 19.23 -2.76 -15.17
C ARG A 499 18.79 -3.76 -14.09
N TYR A 500 17.47 -3.98 -13.89
CA TYR A 500 17.02 -5.00 -12.96
C TYR A 500 17.49 -6.42 -13.31
N GLN A 501 17.74 -6.71 -14.58
CA GLN A 501 18.28 -8.01 -15.02
C GLN A 501 19.77 -8.13 -14.67
N ASP A 502 20.52 -7.02 -14.80
CA ASP A 502 21.91 -6.95 -14.33
C ASP A 502 21.98 -7.16 -12.82
N VAL A 503 21.08 -6.50 -12.06
CA VAL A 503 20.98 -6.67 -10.59
C VAL A 503 20.64 -8.13 -10.23
N GLN A 504 19.82 -8.82 -11.00
CA GLN A 504 19.56 -10.25 -10.76
C GLN A 504 20.82 -11.09 -10.93
N GLU A 505 21.62 -10.84 -11.96
CA GLU A 505 22.88 -11.56 -12.20
C GLU A 505 23.90 -11.28 -11.07
N ILE A 506 23.99 -10.05 -10.59
CA ILE A 506 24.84 -9.67 -9.44
C ILE A 506 24.42 -10.44 -8.18
N LEU A 507 23.10 -10.50 -7.90
CA LEU A 507 22.58 -11.26 -6.76
C LEU A 507 22.83 -12.76 -6.91
N ASP A 508 22.63 -13.31 -8.10
CA ASP A 508 22.84 -14.75 -8.36
C ASP A 508 24.34 -15.12 -8.30
N ALA A 509 25.24 -14.14 -8.48
CA ALA A 509 26.67 -14.29 -8.25
C ALA A 509 27.09 -14.18 -6.76
N GLY A 510 26.12 -13.93 -5.85
CA GLY A 510 26.34 -13.94 -4.41
C GLY A 510 26.62 -12.58 -3.76
N PHE A 511 26.60 -11.47 -4.53
CA PHE A 511 26.78 -10.12 -3.98
C PHE A 511 25.48 -9.59 -3.38
N ASP A 512 25.58 -8.93 -2.24
CA ASP A 512 24.45 -8.17 -1.69
C ASP A 512 24.23 -6.89 -2.52
N VAL A 513 22.97 -6.52 -2.73
CA VAL A 513 22.63 -5.35 -3.53
C VAL A 513 21.64 -4.44 -2.81
N TYR A 514 21.97 -3.15 -2.78
CA TYR A 514 21.03 -2.08 -2.44
C TYR A 514 20.62 -1.35 -3.72
N SER A 515 19.32 -1.18 -3.93
CA SER A 515 18.82 -0.47 -5.11
C SER A 515 17.63 0.42 -4.81
N THR A 516 17.29 1.34 -5.71
CA THR A 516 16.19 2.29 -5.55
C THR A 516 15.13 2.12 -6.63
N LEU A 517 13.87 2.37 -6.28
CA LEU A 517 12.76 2.32 -7.23
C LEU A 517 11.69 3.36 -6.87
N ASN A 518 11.12 4.04 -7.88
CA ASN A 518 9.87 4.78 -7.73
C ASN A 518 8.70 3.87 -8.04
N VAL A 519 7.61 4.00 -7.28
CA VAL A 519 6.41 3.18 -7.43
C VAL A 519 5.81 3.22 -8.85
N GLN A 520 5.94 4.34 -9.55
CA GLN A 520 5.46 4.51 -10.92
C GLN A 520 6.11 3.55 -11.94
N HIS A 521 7.26 3.00 -11.62
CA HIS A 521 7.97 2.03 -12.47
C HIS A 521 7.57 0.58 -12.22
N ILE A 522 6.70 0.29 -11.24
CA ILE A 522 6.16 -1.06 -11.02
C ILE A 522 5.18 -1.37 -12.14
N GLU A 523 5.40 -2.48 -12.84
CA GLU A 523 4.70 -2.79 -14.10
C GLU A 523 3.18 -2.85 -13.96
N THR A 524 2.66 -3.54 -12.93
CA THR A 524 1.20 -3.66 -12.74
C THR A 524 0.54 -2.36 -12.29
N LEU A 525 1.30 -1.40 -11.76
CA LEU A 525 0.81 -0.08 -11.35
C LEU A 525 0.82 0.95 -12.49
N ASN A 526 1.52 0.70 -13.58
CA ASN A 526 1.73 1.67 -14.66
C ASN A 526 0.41 2.23 -15.21
N ASP A 527 -0.59 1.39 -15.45
CA ASP A 527 -1.90 1.83 -15.94
C ASP A 527 -2.66 2.67 -14.90
N LEU A 528 -2.56 2.33 -13.62
CA LEU A 528 -3.19 3.09 -12.52
C LEU A 528 -2.49 4.44 -12.32
N VAL A 529 -1.16 4.46 -12.38
CA VAL A 529 -0.37 5.70 -12.34
C VAL A 529 -0.75 6.60 -13.51
N ALA A 530 -0.84 6.04 -14.73
CA ALA A 530 -1.25 6.81 -15.91
C ALA A 530 -2.68 7.38 -15.76
N LEU A 531 -3.61 6.64 -15.18
CA LEU A 531 -4.97 7.10 -14.92
C LEU A 531 -5.00 8.27 -13.93
N GLN A 532 -4.23 8.18 -12.84
CA GLN A 532 -4.22 9.20 -11.78
C GLN A 532 -3.43 10.45 -12.13
N THR A 533 -2.28 10.28 -12.82
CA THR A 533 -1.33 11.37 -13.07
C THR A 533 -1.38 11.91 -14.50
N GLY A 534 -2.05 11.20 -15.41
CA GLY A 534 -2.03 11.48 -16.84
C GLY A 534 -0.70 11.10 -17.52
N ILE A 535 0.26 10.55 -16.80
CA ILE A 535 1.61 10.26 -17.32
C ILE A 535 1.87 8.76 -17.36
N ARG A 536 2.15 8.23 -18.55
CA ARG A 536 2.56 6.84 -18.74
C ARG A 536 4.08 6.73 -18.74
N VAL A 537 4.61 5.94 -17.81
CA VAL A 537 6.06 5.66 -17.71
C VAL A 537 6.42 4.52 -18.67
N ARG A 538 7.53 4.66 -19.40
CA ARG A 538 7.99 3.66 -20.39
C ARG A 538 8.87 2.59 -19.76
N GLU A 539 9.65 2.94 -18.77
CA GLU A 539 10.57 2.06 -18.06
C GLU A 539 9.83 1.41 -16.89
N THR A 540 9.71 0.10 -16.92
CA THR A 540 8.98 -0.64 -15.87
C THR A 540 9.80 -1.83 -15.37
N VAL A 541 9.60 -2.15 -14.09
CA VAL A 541 10.15 -3.31 -13.39
C VAL A 541 9.00 -4.28 -13.10
N PRO A 542 9.11 -5.56 -13.45
CA PRO A 542 8.11 -6.55 -13.11
C PRO A 542 7.91 -6.66 -11.59
N ASP A 543 6.67 -6.86 -11.16
CA ASP A 543 6.32 -7.01 -9.73
C ASP A 543 7.08 -8.17 -9.08
N SER A 544 7.37 -9.22 -9.82
CA SER A 544 8.18 -10.36 -9.36
C SER A 544 9.58 -9.95 -8.89
N ILE A 545 10.15 -8.88 -9.44
CA ILE A 545 11.46 -8.35 -9.01
C ILE A 545 11.32 -7.62 -7.68
N VAL A 546 10.27 -6.80 -7.53
CA VAL A 546 9.94 -6.16 -6.25
C VAL A 546 9.68 -7.21 -5.16
N GLY A 547 8.92 -8.25 -5.50
CA GLY A 547 8.65 -9.38 -4.62
C GLY A 547 9.88 -10.25 -4.30
N ARG A 548 10.98 -10.15 -5.06
CA ARG A 548 12.26 -10.83 -4.77
C ARG A 548 13.15 -10.07 -3.77
N ALA A 549 12.82 -8.81 -3.46
CA ALA A 549 13.54 -8.09 -2.42
C ALA A 549 13.41 -8.84 -1.09
N ASP A 550 14.54 -9.10 -0.45
CA ASP A 550 14.60 -9.70 0.87
C ASP A 550 14.19 -8.68 1.92
N ASP A 551 14.62 -7.41 1.72
CA ASP A 551 14.17 -6.26 2.48
C ASP A 551 13.62 -5.17 1.56
N LEU A 552 12.43 -4.66 1.89
CA LEU A 552 11.84 -3.49 1.24
C LEU A 552 11.70 -2.36 2.25
N VAL A 553 12.44 -1.28 2.00
CA VAL A 553 12.45 -0.06 2.82
C VAL A 553 11.60 1.00 2.13
N LEU A 554 10.51 1.40 2.77
CA LEU A 554 9.70 2.52 2.28
C LEU A 554 10.33 3.85 2.70
N VAL A 555 10.69 4.67 1.71
CA VAL A 555 11.12 6.05 1.93
C VAL A 555 9.93 6.96 1.73
N ASP A 556 9.43 7.54 2.81
CA ASP A 556 8.21 8.33 2.83
C ASP A 556 8.46 9.82 3.08
N LEU A 557 7.67 10.64 2.40
CA LEU A 557 7.65 12.09 2.53
C LEU A 557 6.26 12.61 2.14
N THR A 558 5.79 13.65 2.81
CA THR A 558 4.48 14.23 2.46
C THR A 558 4.51 14.96 1.12
N PRO A 559 3.39 15.07 0.41
CA PRO A 559 3.29 15.83 -0.83
C PRO A 559 3.78 17.28 -0.69
N GLU A 560 3.45 17.91 0.44
CA GLU A 560 3.80 19.31 0.74
C GLU A 560 5.31 19.48 0.87
N GLU A 561 5.96 18.61 1.63
CA GLU A 561 7.42 18.64 1.81
C GLU A 561 8.16 18.35 0.50
N LEU A 562 7.64 17.40 -0.31
CA LEU A 562 8.23 17.10 -1.62
C LEU A 562 8.11 18.29 -2.59
N ARG A 563 6.95 18.98 -2.59
CA ARG A 563 6.75 20.21 -3.37
C ARG A 563 7.66 21.35 -2.89
N LYS A 564 7.86 21.49 -1.58
CA LYS A 564 8.80 22.46 -0.99
C LYS A 564 10.22 22.19 -1.49
N ARG A 565 10.70 20.95 -1.45
CA ARG A 565 12.01 20.54 -2.01
C ARG A 565 12.15 20.84 -3.49
N LEU A 566 11.07 20.68 -4.27
CA LEU A 566 11.06 21.03 -5.69
C LEU A 566 11.22 22.54 -5.88
N LEU A 567 10.50 23.37 -5.12
CA LEU A 567 10.60 24.83 -5.15
C LEU A 567 11.98 25.33 -4.73
N GLU A 568 12.63 24.65 -3.80
CA GLU A 568 14.00 24.92 -3.36
C GLU A 568 15.08 24.49 -4.38
N GLY A 569 14.67 23.98 -5.55
CA GLY A 569 15.61 23.50 -6.59
C GLY A 569 16.36 22.20 -6.24
N LYS A 570 15.95 21.50 -5.17
CA LYS A 570 16.62 20.28 -4.69
C LYS A 570 16.28 19.02 -5.52
N ILE A 571 15.31 19.10 -6.44
CA ILE A 571 14.85 17.95 -7.25
C ILE A 571 15.21 18.18 -8.71
N TYR A 572 14.83 19.32 -9.27
CA TYR A 572 15.08 19.69 -10.66
C TYR A 572 15.67 21.10 -10.75
N PRO A 573 16.41 21.41 -11.85
CA PRO A 573 16.87 22.77 -12.14
C PRO A 573 15.68 23.74 -12.26
N ALA A 574 15.93 25.02 -11.94
CA ALA A 574 14.92 26.09 -11.88
C ALA A 574 14.00 26.15 -13.12
N ALA A 575 14.56 25.94 -14.33
CA ALA A 575 13.80 25.97 -15.60
C ALA A 575 12.71 24.90 -15.72
N LYS A 576 12.78 23.81 -14.93
CA LYS A 576 11.79 22.70 -14.97
C LYS A 576 10.81 22.70 -13.80
N ILE A 577 10.96 23.61 -12.85
CA ILE A 577 10.16 23.61 -11.61
C ILE A 577 8.69 23.91 -11.89
N SER A 578 8.39 24.98 -12.65
CA SER A 578 7.02 25.41 -12.95
C SER A 578 6.22 24.30 -13.62
N ASP A 579 6.73 23.79 -14.75
CA ASP A 579 6.08 22.72 -15.51
C ASP A 579 5.85 21.46 -14.65
N SER A 580 6.83 21.13 -13.78
CA SER A 580 6.74 19.97 -12.92
C SER A 580 5.65 20.14 -11.85
N LEU A 581 5.52 21.34 -11.25
CA LEU A 581 4.50 21.65 -10.23
C LEU A 581 3.08 21.61 -10.79
N GLU A 582 2.89 22.06 -12.02
CA GLU A 582 1.58 22.13 -12.66
C GLU A 582 1.11 20.78 -13.18
N ASN A 583 2.03 19.89 -13.57
CA ASN A 583 1.71 18.61 -14.18
C ASN A 583 1.83 17.42 -13.22
N PHE A 584 3.05 17.02 -12.89
CA PHE A 584 3.31 15.79 -12.14
C PHE A 584 3.27 16.01 -10.61
N PHE A 585 3.87 17.08 -10.10
CA PHE A 585 4.01 17.34 -8.66
C PHE A 585 2.81 18.06 -8.05
N THR A 586 1.59 17.76 -8.53
CA THR A 586 0.37 18.21 -7.84
C THR A 586 0.17 17.43 -6.55
N VAL A 587 -0.45 18.04 -5.54
CA VAL A 587 -0.75 17.36 -4.26
C VAL A 587 -1.54 16.08 -4.50
N LYS A 588 -2.54 16.14 -5.38
CA LYS A 588 -3.36 14.99 -5.78
C LYS A 588 -2.53 13.82 -6.30
N ASN A 589 -1.65 14.08 -7.29
CA ASN A 589 -0.83 13.03 -7.90
C ASN A 589 0.15 12.43 -6.90
N LEU A 590 0.80 13.28 -6.09
CA LEU A 590 1.75 12.84 -5.07
C LEU A 590 1.07 12.02 -3.96
N THR A 591 -0.14 12.39 -3.55
CA THR A 591 -0.93 11.62 -2.58
C THR A 591 -1.26 10.23 -3.14
N ALA A 592 -1.70 10.15 -4.40
CA ALA A 592 -1.98 8.87 -5.06
C ALA A 592 -0.72 7.98 -5.19
N LEU A 593 0.40 8.55 -5.63
CA LEU A 593 1.67 7.81 -5.74
C LEU A 593 2.18 7.35 -4.36
N ARG A 594 1.98 8.15 -3.33
CA ARG A 594 2.31 7.79 -1.94
C ARG A 594 1.47 6.62 -1.45
N GLU A 595 0.16 6.63 -1.72
CA GLU A 595 -0.73 5.51 -1.42
C GLU A 595 -0.30 4.23 -2.14
N PHE A 596 0.07 4.34 -3.43
CA PHE A 596 0.58 3.20 -4.20
C PHE A 596 1.87 2.63 -3.61
N ALA A 597 2.80 3.49 -3.18
CA ALA A 597 4.06 3.07 -2.56
C ALA A 597 3.82 2.35 -1.23
N LEU A 598 2.92 2.87 -0.39
CA LEU A 598 2.52 2.25 0.88
C LEU A 598 1.86 0.88 0.68
N THR A 599 0.97 0.79 -0.30
CA THR A 599 0.29 -0.48 -0.62
C THR A 599 1.29 -1.51 -1.15
N SER A 600 2.20 -1.13 -2.04
CA SER A 600 3.25 -2.02 -2.56
C SER A 600 4.22 -2.48 -1.46
N ALA A 601 4.60 -1.58 -0.53
CA ALA A 601 5.44 -1.93 0.60
C ALA A 601 4.76 -2.92 1.56
N ARG A 602 3.45 -2.81 1.73
CA ARG A 602 2.65 -3.78 2.50
C ARG A 602 2.62 -5.14 1.83
N GLU A 603 2.33 -5.18 0.51
CA GLU A 603 2.22 -6.41 -0.28
C GLU A 603 3.56 -7.17 -0.33
N ALA A 604 4.68 -6.48 -0.47
CA ALA A 604 6.01 -7.08 -0.49
C ALA A 604 6.49 -7.59 0.87
N GLY A 605 5.99 -7.05 1.98
CA GLY A 605 6.39 -7.44 3.36
C GLY A 605 5.83 -8.79 3.84
N GLY A 606 4.93 -9.44 3.09
CA GLY A 606 4.31 -10.72 3.47
C GLY A 606 5.24 -11.94 3.28
N PHE A 607 5.05 -12.99 4.10
CA PHE A 607 5.75 -14.27 3.93
C PHE A 607 5.41 -14.92 2.59
N ARG A 608 6.39 -15.51 1.90
CA ARG A 608 6.14 -16.35 0.72
C ARG A 608 5.55 -17.69 1.17
N ILE A 609 4.23 -17.84 1.02
CA ILE A 609 3.57 -19.15 1.05
C ILE A 609 3.49 -19.63 -0.40
N GLN A 610 3.73 -20.92 -0.64
CA GLN A 610 3.53 -21.48 -1.97
C GLN A 610 2.07 -21.28 -2.41
N PRO A 611 1.82 -20.87 -3.67
CA PRO A 611 0.45 -20.66 -4.14
C PRO A 611 -0.36 -21.95 -4.05
N GLY A 612 -1.51 -21.90 -3.36
CA GLY A 612 -2.41 -23.03 -3.18
C GLY A 612 -3.48 -23.17 -4.27
N GLY A 613 -3.22 -22.70 -5.50
CA GLY A 613 -4.21 -22.73 -6.59
C GLY A 613 -3.80 -21.78 -7.69
N PHE A 614 -4.72 -21.49 -8.65
CA PHE A 614 -4.41 -20.55 -9.71
C PHE A 614 -5.60 -19.66 -10.09
N LEU A 615 -5.27 -18.47 -10.56
CA LEU A 615 -6.17 -17.53 -11.23
C LEU A 615 -6.10 -17.77 -12.74
N LEU A 616 -7.23 -18.03 -13.38
CA LEU A 616 -7.33 -18.17 -14.84
C LEU A 616 -7.83 -16.87 -15.46
N VAL A 617 -7.04 -16.29 -16.35
CA VAL A 617 -7.37 -15.06 -17.09
C VAL A 617 -7.69 -15.41 -18.54
N GLY A 618 -8.90 -15.08 -18.99
CA GLY A 618 -9.29 -15.26 -20.38
C GLY A 618 -8.98 -14.01 -21.21
N VAL A 619 -8.16 -14.16 -22.27
CA VAL A 619 -7.77 -13.06 -23.15
C VAL A 619 -8.17 -13.30 -24.59
N SER A 620 -8.35 -12.22 -25.35
CA SER A 620 -8.59 -12.22 -26.79
C SER A 620 -7.42 -11.55 -27.53
N ARG A 621 -7.55 -11.37 -28.84
CA ARG A 621 -6.53 -10.66 -29.65
C ARG A 621 -6.41 -9.16 -29.37
N ARG A 622 -7.29 -8.56 -28.55
CA ARG A 622 -7.33 -7.13 -28.33
C ARG A 622 -6.13 -6.64 -27.48
N PRO A 623 -5.44 -5.59 -27.92
CA PRO A 623 -4.36 -4.99 -27.11
C PRO A 623 -4.79 -4.55 -25.70
N ALA A 624 -6.06 -4.18 -25.51
CA ALA A 624 -6.63 -3.82 -24.22
C ALA A 624 -6.58 -4.97 -23.20
N ASP A 625 -6.57 -6.24 -23.65
CA ASP A 625 -6.50 -7.40 -22.77
C ASP A 625 -5.12 -7.55 -22.09
N GLN A 626 -4.10 -6.82 -22.55
CA GLN A 626 -2.81 -6.70 -21.84
C GLN A 626 -2.98 -6.10 -20.43
N ALA A 627 -3.86 -5.12 -20.30
CA ALA A 627 -4.21 -4.54 -18.98
C ALA A 627 -4.90 -5.58 -18.09
N LEU A 628 -5.72 -6.48 -18.67
CA LEU A 628 -6.36 -7.56 -17.95
C LEU A 628 -5.35 -8.56 -17.37
N VAL A 629 -4.31 -8.91 -18.15
CA VAL A 629 -3.23 -9.80 -17.68
C VAL A 629 -2.46 -9.14 -16.53
N ARG A 630 -2.13 -7.83 -16.63
CA ARG A 630 -1.48 -7.10 -15.53
C ARG A 630 -2.34 -7.05 -14.27
N ARG A 631 -3.64 -6.78 -14.39
CA ARG A 631 -4.59 -6.86 -13.26
C ARG A 631 -4.65 -8.26 -12.66
N GLY A 632 -4.67 -9.29 -13.51
CA GLY A 632 -4.63 -10.69 -13.10
C GLY A 632 -3.36 -11.04 -12.32
N ALA A 633 -2.20 -10.58 -12.80
CA ALA A 633 -0.92 -10.81 -12.13
C ALA A 633 -0.92 -10.22 -10.72
N ARG A 634 -1.31 -8.95 -10.60
CA ARG A 634 -1.41 -8.27 -9.31
C ARG A 634 -2.39 -8.96 -8.36
N LEU A 635 -3.56 -9.37 -8.86
CA LEU A 635 -4.55 -10.06 -8.06
C LEU A 635 -4.06 -11.46 -7.63
N ALA A 636 -3.41 -12.20 -8.54
CA ALA A 636 -2.83 -13.50 -8.25
C ALA A 636 -1.77 -13.41 -7.16
N GLU A 637 -0.91 -12.38 -7.19
CA GLU A 637 0.09 -12.13 -6.16
C GLU A 637 -0.56 -11.83 -4.80
N ARG A 638 -1.54 -10.93 -4.76
CA ARG A 638 -2.28 -10.57 -3.53
C ARG A 638 -3.07 -11.73 -2.94
N LEU A 639 -3.67 -12.56 -3.78
CA LEU A 639 -4.42 -13.76 -3.38
C LEU A 639 -3.54 -15.00 -3.21
N ARG A 640 -2.23 -14.91 -3.51
CA ARG A 640 -1.28 -16.01 -3.46
C ARG A 640 -1.71 -17.18 -4.35
N LEU A 641 -2.10 -16.86 -5.58
CA LEU A 641 -2.47 -17.81 -6.62
C LEU A 641 -1.41 -17.79 -7.74
N ARG A 642 -1.25 -18.91 -8.46
CA ARG A 642 -0.50 -18.89 -9.71
C ARG A 642 -1.32 -18.18 -10.78
N LEU A 643 -0.65 -17.48 -11.69
CA LEU A 643 -1.33 -16.84 -12.81
C LEU A 643 -1.29 -17.75 -14.03
N ARG A 644 -2.45 -18.06 -14.59
CA ARG A 644 -2.59 -18.73 -15.90
C ARG A 644 -3.39 -17.85 -16.83
N VAL A 645 -2.92 -17.77 -18.08
CA VAL A 645 -3.58 -17.00 -19.13
C VAL A 645 -4.03 -17.96 -20.21
N LEU A 646 -5.30 -17.93 -20.58
CA LEU A 646 -5.86 -18.72 -21.67
C LEU A 646 -6.17 -17.83 -22.86
N PHE A 647 -5.54 -18.15 -23.99
CA PHE A 647 -5.81 -17.56 -25.29
C PHE A 647 -6.39 -18.63 -26.24
N VAL A 648 -7.54 -18.36 -26.84
CA VAL A 648 -8.19 -19.30 -27.78
C VAL A 648 -8.05 -18.76 -29.20
N ARG A 649 -7.46 -19.55 -30.07
CA ARG A 649 -7.37 -19.30 -31.51
C ARG A 649 -8.68 -19.69 -32.18
N ASN A 650 -9.23 -18.84 -33.05
CA ASN A 650 -10.35 -19.20 -33.90
C ASN A 650 -9.81 -19.92 -35.13
N PRO A 651 -10.32 -21.14 -35.50
CA PRO A 651 -9.99 -21.79 -36.74
C PRO A 651 -10.31 -20.88 -37.93
N GLY A 652 -9.34 -20.62 -38.79
CA GLY A 652 -9.51 -19.79 -39.98
C GLY A 652 -9.24 -18.30 -39.82
N ALA A 653 -8.84 -17.84 -38.63
CA ALA A 653 -8.31 -16.51 -38.50
C ALA A 653 -6.86 -16.48 -39.01
N ASP A 654 -6.62 -15.80 -40.12
CA ASP A 654 -5.26 -15.55 -40.63
C ASP A 654 -4.46 -14.75 -39.61
N GLY A 655 -3.32 -15.28 -39.17
CA GLY A 655 -2.33 -14.54 -38.41
C GLY A 655 -1.73 -15.27 -37.21
N SER A 656 -0.45 -14.99 -36.99
CA SER A 656 0.31 -15.36 -35.82
C SER A 656 -0.35 -14.83 -34.54
N ASP A 657 -0.07 -15.46 -33.40
CA ASP A 657 -0.49 -14.98 -32.08
C ASP A 657 -0.05 -13.53 -31.86
N PRO A 658 -0.87 -12.69 -31.21
CA PRO A 658 -0.47 -11.33 -30.93
C PRO A 658 0.87 -11.31 -30.14
N PRO A 659 1.92 -10.61 -30.62
CA PRO A 659 3.26 -10.63 -30.02
C PRO A 659 3.25 -10.29 -28.53
N TRP A 660 2.32 -9.42 -28.13
CA TRP A 660 2.20 -8.94 -26.76
C TRP A 660 1.82 -10.05 -25.76
N ILE A 661 1.09 -11.11 -26.17
CA ILE A 661 0.59 -12.14 -25.24
C ILE A 661 1.77 -12.89 -24.62
N GLY A 662 2.64 -13.48 -25.45
CA GLY A 662 3.78 -14.25 -24.97
C GLY A 662 4.81 -13.41 -24.22
N GLU A 663 5.04 -12.17 -24.67
CA GLU A 663 5.96 -11.25 -23.98
C GLU A 663 5.42 -10.85 -22.59
N THR A 664 4.14 -10.47 -22.51
CA THR A 664 3.50 -10.08 -21.26
C THR A 664 3.44 -11.23 -20.26
N CYS A 665 3.07 -12.43 -20.70
CA CYS A 665 3.04 -13.61 -19.82
C CYS A 665 4.43 -13.94 -19.26
N ARG A 666 5.48 -13.91 -20.08
CA ARG A 666 6.86 -14.16 -19.62
C ARG A 666 7.32 -13.12 -18.60
N ARG A 667 7.05 -11.83 -18.84
CA ARG A 667 7.42 -10.74 -17.94
C ARG A 667 6.72 -10.85 -16.59
N LEU A 668 5.46 -11.26 -16.57
CA LEU A 668 4.65 -11.35 -15.36
C LEU A 668 4.69 -12.74 -14.69
N GLY A 669 5.50 -13.68 -15.23
CA GLY A 669 5.61 -15.04 -14.67
C GLY A 669 4.32 -15.85 -14.80
N ALA A 670 3.51 -15.60 -15.83
CA ALA A 670 2.25 -16.27 -16.09
C ALA A 670 2.43 -17.49 -17.00
N ASP A 671 1.76 -18.59 -16.68
CA ASP A 671 1.65 -19.76 -17.54
C ASP A 671 0.69 -19.45 -18.70
N LEU A 672 1.16 -19.45 -19.94
CA LEU A 672 0.33 -19.24 -21.13
C LEU A 672 -0.19 -20.57 -21.68
N ASN A 673 -1.51 -20.71 -21.72
CA ASN A 673 -2.20 -21.79 -22.39
C ASN A 673 -2.80 -21.27 -23.70
N VAL A 674 -2.53 -21.94 -24.81
CA VAL A 674 -3.13 -21.62 -26.11
C VAL A 674 -3.96 -22.83 -26.55
N ASP A 675 -5.24 -22.58 -26.82
CA ASP A 675 -6.18 -23.60 -27.33
C ASP A 675 -6.75 -23.20 -28.70
N GLU A 676 -7.30 -24.15 -29.43
CA GLU A 676 -7.98 -23.90 -30.69
C GLU A 676 -9.43 -24.37 -30.59
N GLY A 677 -10.35 -23.56 -31.05
CA GLY A 677 -11.77 -23.94 -31.01
C GLY A 677 -12.66 -22.99 -31.80
N PRO A 678 -13.81 -23.47 -32.27
CA PRO A 678 -14.76 -22.67 -33.06
C PRO A 678 -15.41 -21.55 -32.26
N SER A 679 -15.45 -21.69 -30.95
CA SER A 679 -16.02 -20.70 -29.99
C SER A 679 -15.08 -20.51 -28.83
N TRP A 680 -14.74 -19.23 -28.56
CA TRP A 680 -13.94 -18.85 -27.40
C TRP A 680 -14.63 -19.27 -26.11
N GLU A 681 -15.95 -19.07 -26.03
CA GLU A 681 -16.73 -19.42 -24.85
C GLU A 681 -16.73 -20.89 -24.52
N GLU A 682 -16.89 -21.74 -25.52
CA GLU A 682 -16.90 -23.20 -25.33
C GLU A 682 -15.53 -23.74 -24.89
N ALA A 683 -14.46 -23.28 -25.54
CA ALA A 683 -13.09 -23.65 -25.18
C ALA A 683 -12.77 -23.19 -23.76
N PHE A 684 -13.15 -21.98 -23.40
CA PHE A 684 -12.90 -21.42 -22.06
C PHE A 684 -13.66 -22.19 -20.97
N VAL A 685 -14.94 -22.52 -21.19
CA VAL A 685 -15.73 -23.32 -20.23
C VAL A 685 -15.15 -24.72 -20.07
N ARG A 686 -14.76 -25.37 -21.16
CA ARG A 686 -14.07 -26.69 -21.13
C ARG A 686 -12.83 -26.62 -20.25
N HIS A 687 -11.94 -25.64 -20.46
CA HIS A 687 -10.73 -25.44 -19.67
C HIS A 687 -11.02 -25.18 -18.19
N CYS A 688 -12.06 -24.42 -17.85
CA CYS A 688 -12.45 -24.21 -16.47
C CYS A 688 -12.86 -25.53 -15.79
N HIS A 689 -13.60 -26.41 -16.49
CA HIS A 689 -14.00 -27.71 -15.94
C HIS A 689 -12.83 -28.70 -15.82
N GLU A 690 -11.90 -28.70 -16.76
CA GLU A 690 -10.70 -29.55 -16.75
C GLU A 690 -9.69 -29.11 -15.69
N LEU A 691 -9.37 -27.82 -15.62
CA LEU A 691 -8.31 -27.28 -14.78
C LEU A 691 -8.76 -26.86 -13.38
N ARG A 692 -10.05 -26.65 -13.16
CA ARG A 692 -10.67 -26.23 -11.88
C ARG A 692 -9.97 -25.02 -11.25
N PRO A 693 -9.99 -23.84 -11.88
CA PRO A 693 -9.37 -22.64 -11.32
C PRO A 693 -10.01 -22.23 -9.99
N SER A 694 -9.20 -21.70 -9.07
CA SER A 694 -9.67 -21.14 -7.80
C SER A 694 -10.45 -19.83 -8.02
N LEU A 695 -10.09 -19.09 -9.06
CA LEU A 695 -10.76 -17.85 -9.47
C LEU A 695 -10.60 -17.68 -10.99
N VAL A 696 -11.65 -17.19 -11.64
CA VAL A 696 -11.66 -16.85 -13.07
C VAL A 696 -11.74 -15.34 -13.21
N LEU A 697 -10.87 -14.71 -14.00
CA LEU A 697 -10.88 -13.29 -14.30
C LEU A 697 -11.24 -13.03 -15.77
N LEU A 698 -12.27 -12.22 -15.99
CA LEU A 698 -12.71 -11.81 -17.31
C LEU A 698 -12.85 -10.29 -17.41
N GLY A 699 -12.52 -9.77 -18.59
CA GLY A 699 -12.75 -8.37 -18.92
C GLY A 699 -14.18 -8.13 -19.39
N GLN A 700 -14.78 -7.03 -18.94
CA GLN A 700 -16.04 -6.55 -19.45
C GLN A 700 -15.80 -5.54 -20.58
N SER A 701 -16.16 -5.91 -21.81
CA SER A 701 -16.08 -5.00 -22.97
C SER A 701 -17.20 -3.96 -23.00
N ALA A 702 -16.98 -2.87 -23.75
CA ALA A 702 -17.97 -1.82 -23.96
C ALA A 702 -19.30 -2.37 -24.44
N TRP A 703 -20.37 -1.79 -23.95
CA TRP A 703 -21.74 -2.20 -24.29
C TRP A 703 -22.13 -1.81 -25.72
N ARG A 704 -22.74 -2.75 -26.44
CA ARG A 704 -23.47 -2.46 -27.67
C ARG A 704 -24.95 -2.75 -27.46
N PRO A 705 -25.87 -1.83 -27.83
CA PRO A 705 -27.30 -2.05 -27.72
C PRO A 705 -27.72 -3.36 -28.40
N GLY A 706 -28.49 -4.20 -27.70
CA GLY A 706 -29.01 -5.45 -28.25
C GLY A 706 -28.11 -6.67 -28.14
N MET A 707 -26.80 -6.52 -27.80
CA MET A 707 -25.87 -7.64 -27.66
C MET A 707 -25.69 -8.09 -26.19
N ILE A 708 -25.55 -9.40 -25.99
CA ILE A 708 -25.16 -9.99 -24.69
C ILE A 708 -23.63 -9.96 -24.64
N SER A 709 -23.04 -9.36 -23.57
CA SER A 709 -21.58 -9.34 -23.43
C SER A 709 -21.01 -10.74 -23.13
N THR A 710 -19.74 -10.94 -23.49
CA THR A 710 -19.02 -12.18 -23.15
C THR A 710 -19.07 -12.46 -21.64
N ALA A 711 -18.86 -11.44 -20.80
CA ALA A 711 -18.97 -11.55 -19.34
C ALA A 711 -20.36 -12.03 -18.89
N GLU A 712 -21.42 -11.53 -19.53
CA GLU A 712 -22.82 -11.93 -19.26
C GLU A 712 -23.11 -13.38 -19.72
N LYS A 713 -22.51 -13.82 -20.84
CA LYS A 713 -22.56 -15.22 -21.30
C LYS A 713 -21.82 -16.15 -20.34
N MET A 714 -20.59 -15.77 -19.96
CA MET A 714 -19.74 -16.57 -19.09
C MET A 714 -20.33 -16.67 -17.68
N ALA A 715 -20.93 -15.62 -17.13
CA ALA A 715 -21.63 -15.68 -15.86
C ALA A 715 -22.81 -16.68 -15.85
N ARG A 716 -23.38 -17.02 -17.02
CA ARG A 716 -24.39 -18.07 -17.14
C ARG A 716 -23.81 -19.47 -17.17
N LEU A 717 -22.64 -19.62 -17.77
CA LEU A 717 -22.02 -20.92 -18.07
C LEU A 717 -21.12 -21.38 -16.90
N LEU A 718 -20.43 -20.46 -16.26
CA LEU A 718 -19.47 -20.74 -15.17
C LEU A 718 -20.10 -20.64 -13.77
N THR A 719 -21.26 -21.25 -13.56
CA THR A 719 -21.98 -21.19 -12.27
C THR A 719 -21.34 -21.99 -11.15
N ALA A 720 -20.36 -22.84 -11.46
CA ALA A 720 -19.63 -23.66 -10.50
C ALA A 720 -18.30 -23.03 -10.04
N PHE A 721 -17.91 -21.90 -10.65
CA PHE A 721 -16.61 -21.27 -10.38
C PHE A 721 -16.77 -19.83 -9.85
N PRO A 722 -15.92 -19.39 -8.91
CA PRO A 722 -15.83 -17.98 -8.57
C PRO A 722 -15.38 -17.19 -9.81
N LEU A 723 -16.15 -16.18 -10.17
CA LEU A 723 -15.92 -15.38 -11.38
C LEU A 723 -15.77 -13.90 -11.03
N LEU A 724 -14.63 -13.35 -11.38
CA LEU A 724 -14.34 -11.92 -11.28
C LEU A 724 -14.50 -11.26 -12.64
N ILE A 725 -15.28 -10.20 -12.70
CA ILE A 725 -15.51 -9.39 -13.89
C ILE A 725 -14.96 -7.99 -13.61
N THR A 726 -14.00 -7.57 -14.43
CA THR A 726 -13.37 -6.26 -14.31
C THR A 726 -13.68 -5.39 -15.54
N PRO A 727 -13.95 -4.09 -15.37
CA PRO A 727 -14.06 -3.15 -16.48
C PRO A 727 -12.74 -3.08 -17.28
N LEU A 728 -12.84 -3.10 -18.62
CA LEU A 728 -11.67 -2.96 -19.51
C LEU A 728 -11.53 -1.55 -20.09
N ASP A 729 -12.62 -0.83 -20.17
CA ASP A 729 -12.63 0.53 -20.69
C ASP A 729 -12.11 1.47 -19.59
N ILE A 730 -10.80 1.69 -19.57
CA ILE A 730 -10.23 2.92 -19.01
C ILE A 730 -10.80 4.03 -19.90
N PRO A 731 -11.50 5.04 -19.37
CA PRO A 731 -11.94 6.15 -20.19
C PRO A 731 -10.70 6.74 -20.87
N GLU A 732 -10.56 6.51 -22.18
CA GLU A 732 -9.69 7.32 -23.01
C GLU A 732 -10.07 8.76 -22.73
N HIS A 733 -9.09 9.58 -22.40
CA HIS A 733 -9.23 11.02 -22.23
C HIS A 733 -10.33 11.52 -23.18
N ARG A 734 -11.42 12.08 -22.66
CA ARG A 734 -12.20 13.05 -23.40
C ARG A 734 -11.23 14.16 -23.76
N GLN A 735 -10.58 14.03 -24.91
CA GLN A 735 -10.01 15.17 -25.60
C GLN A 735 -11.15 16.17 -25.70
N LYS A 736 -11.02 17.26 -24.97
CA LYS A 736 -11.82 18.45 -25.18
C LYS A 736 -11.52 18.92 -26.61
N THR A 737 -12.32 18.44 -27.55
CA THR A 737 -12.55 19.14 -28.80
C THR A 737 -13.71 20.12 -28.53
N GLY A 738 -13.41 21.40 -28.53
CA GLY A 738 -14.34 22.49 -28.39
C GLY A 738 -13.68 23.68 -27.78
#